data_227f5581e4609277d34b90cb39d85578
#
_entry.id   227f5581e4609277d34b90cb39d85578
#
_cell.length_a   1.000
_cell.length_b   1.000
_cell.length_c   1.000
_cell.angle_alpha   90.00
_cell.angle_beta   90.00
_cell.angle_gamma   90.00
#
_symmetry.space_group_name_H-M   'P 1'
#
loop_
_entity.id
_entity.type
_entity.pdbx_description
1 polymer ?
#
loop_
_entity_poly.entity_id
_entity_poly.type
_entity_poly.pdbx_seq_one_letter_code
_entity_poly.pdbx_strand_id
1 'polypeptide(L)'
;MKEETKTSLGGMRAGRRTVLKGFAGAAALAGMGQSAFAQQAKEAPALAKLVTDGKLPALAQRLPATPLVIQAEKVGVYGGALRRGLRGSADHNGILRLVGNQGLVRWNLAFTEVLPNVAEKWEVNATSTEFIFYLRKGMKWSDGKPFTADDVVFSIEDCAKNTDLFKTPPGTLVISGKPVVASKIDETTVKFTFPASYAMFLEQLATPLGQYPTLYAKHYASQFHPKYNSNVAAQAKAANLSDWTALFRSKCGDIEIPARWGNVDKPTLDPWVVTEAYTGGVTRVVMDRNAYFWQVDQSGQQLPYIDKLSFSIAQDVESLMLDALSGKLDIQERHIDSLQNKPTLSQNQQKGGYRLVELEATSAQQVQIYLNLTHKDPKMREMFGNKQFRQALSLGINRKEIIDLVYLGQSEPFQTGPRPGHPWYNERLSRQFTNFDPKQANEILDKIGYAKRDAQKFRLRPDGQRVFFSIDVIPTLYPDAVDTLELVKRHWADIGVDMKVNTIERALFYTRGDNNDHDGATWPGPGGLDPMLDPRDYFAQHPQGSRYAIPWTIWFASNGKDGQEPPESQKQRKKLFDEALATADLKKRGEAMKKVFDLCADAYETIGVCLAVNTFGIVKNNLQNVPKKYPNSWTWPNPGPALPQQFFFTRT
;
A
#
# COMPACT_ATOMS: atom_id res chain seq x y z
N MET A 1 -39.27 41.95 -8.17
CA MET A 1 -39.05 41.68 -6.73
C MET A 1 -38.76 40.19 -6.62
N LYS A 2 -37.48 39.84 -6.64
CA LYS A 2 -36.92 38.54 -6.25
C LYS A 2 -35.56 38.83 -5.68
N GLU A 3 -35.39 38.59 -4.38
CA GLU A 3 -34.13 38.72 -3.67
C GLU A 3 -33.19 37.56 -4.04
N GLU A 4 -32.01 37.90 -4.51
CA GLU A 4 -30.89 37.00 -4.66
C GLU A 4 -30.07 36.99 -3.34
N THR A 5 -30.04 35.85 -2.67
CA THR A 5 -29.17 35.64 -1.52
C THR A 5 -27.80 35.18 -2.02
N LYS A 6 -26.85 36.07 -2.03
CA LYS A 6 -25.41 35.74 -2.23
C LYS A 6 -24.82 35.18 -0.95
N THR A 7 -24.47 33.90 -0.95
CA THR A 7 -23.61 33.28 0.09
C THR A 7 -22.15 33.47 -0.31
N SER A 8 -21.41 34.30 0.43
CA SER A 8 -19.99 34.52 0.25
C SER A 8 -19.19 33.39 0.88
N LEU A 9 -18.41 32.70 0.07
CA LEU A 9 -17.34 31.81 0.52
C LEU A 9 -16.15 32.64 0.98
N GLY A 10 -16.01 32.81 2.29
CA GLY A 10 -14.85 33.40 2.93
C GLY A 10 -13.68 32.43 2.94
N GLY A 11 -12.67 32.66 2.10
CA GLY A 11 -11.42 31.94 2.14
C GLY A 11 -10.62 32.24 3.40
N MET A 12 -10.41 31.28 4.28
CA MET A 12 -9.46 31.37 5.37
C MET A 12 -8.04 31.18 4.85
N ARG A 13 -7.31 32.27 4.71
CA ARG A 13 -5.84 32.25 4.61
C ARG A 13 -5.26 32.05 6.01
N ALA A 14 -4.83 30.84 6.35
CA ALA A 14 -4.05 30.58 7.55
C ALA A 14 -2.61 31.09 7.35
N GLY A 15 -2.26 32.21 7.95
CA GLY A 15 -0.91 32.76 7.92
C GLY A 15 0.03 31.98 8.86
N ARG A 16 1.31 31.92 8.48
CA ARG A 16 2.42 31.23 9.20
C ARG A 16 2.55 31.53 10.71
N ARG A 17 1.84 32.54 11.23
CA ARG A 17 1.90 32.92 12.66
C ARG A 17 0.89 32.19 13.55
N THR A 18 -0.12 31.55 13.00
CA THR A 18 -1.15 30.86 13.80
C THR A 18 -0.72 29.46 14.21
N VAL A 19 0.18 28.81 13.46
CA VAL A 19 0.70 27.46 13.77
C VAL A 19 1.59 27.48 15.02
N LEU A 20 2.34 28.56 15.28
CA LEU A 20 3.22 28.66 16.45
C LEU A 20 2.50 28.96 17.78
N LYS A 21 1.26 29.47 17.75
CA LYS A 21 0.50 29.76 18.97
C LYS A 21 -0.36 28.60 19.47
N GLY A 22 -0.66 27.62 18.61
CA GLY A 22 -1.39 26.40 19.00
C GLY A 22 -0.58 25.42 19.85
N PHE A 23 0.74 25.44 19.72
CA PHE A 23 1.63 24.51 20.42
C PHE A 23 1.94 24.87 21.87
N ALA A 24 1.82 26.13 22.27
CA ALA A 24 2.04 26.55 23.66
C ALA A 24 0.90 26.11 24.62
N GLY A 25 -0.30 25.88 24.10
CA GLY A 25 -1.44 25.41 24.89
C GLY A 25 -1.41 23.91 25.20
N ALA A 26 -0.85 23.10 24.30
CA ALA A 26 -0.78 21.64 24.50
C ALA A 26 0.36 21.23 25.44
N ALA A 27 1.45 22.00 25.50
CA ALA A 27 2.58 21.72 26.39
C ALA A 27 2.27 21.98 27.87
N ALA A 28 1.38 22.93 28.18
CA ALA A 28 0.99 23.22 29.56
C ALA A 28 0.02 22.18 30.17
N LEU A 29 -0.74 21.45 29.32
CA LEU A 29 -1.60 20.34 29.76
C LEU A 29 -0.84 19.01 29.86
N ALA A 30 0.28 18.85 29.14
CA ALA A 30 1.10 17.64 29.19
C ALA A 30 1.91 17.52 30.51
N GLY A 31 2.25 18.62 31.15
CA GLY A 31 3.06 18.61 32.37
C GLY A 31 2.35 18.16 33.64
N MET A 32 1.02 18.25 33.71
CA MET A 32 0.23 17.83 34.87
C MET A 32 -0.40 16.44 34.75
N GLY A 33 -0.38 15.84 33.52
CA GLY A 33 -1.00 14.55 33.26
C GLY A 33 -0.09 13.32 33.42
N GLN A 34 1.23 13.50 33.44
CA GLN A 34 2.16 12.37 33.33
C GLN A 34 2.18 11.41 34.53
N SER A 35 1.87 11.90 35.75
CA SER A 35 1.80 11.04 36.95
C SER A 35 0.43 10.40 37.16
N ALA A 36 -0.63 10.98 36.59
CA ALA A 36 -2.01 10.51 36.82
C ALA A 36 -2.38 9.33 35.88
N PHE A 37 -1.86 9.29 34.65
CA PHE A 37 -2.18 8.22 33.70
C PHE A 37 -1.61 6.86 34.11
N ALA A 38 -0.39 6.81 34.64
CA ALA A 38 0.21 5.55 35.09
C ALA A 38 -0.57 4.91 36.28
N GLN A 39 -1.26 5.69 37.06
CA GLN A 39 -1.99 5.21 38.23
C GLN A 39 -3.45 4.79 37.93
N GLN A 40 -3.99 5.23 36.78
CA GLN A 40 -5.35 4.91 36.31
C GLN A 40 -5.43 3.93 35.14
N ALA A 41 -4.29 3.55 34.57
CA ALA A 41 -4.26 2.66 33.43
C ALA A 41 -4.81 1.27 33.79
N LYS A 42 -5.81 0.84 33.03
CA LYS A 42 -6.44 -0.49 33.14
C LYS A 42 -5.82 -1.42 32.12
N GLU A 43 -5.72 -2.68 32.46
CA GLU A 43 -5.24 -3.75 31.60
C GLU A 43 -6.29 -4.84 31.37
N ALA A 44 -6.11 -5.66 30.32
CA ALA A 44 -7.01 -6.77 30.05
C ALA A 44 -7.00 -7.80 31.20
N PRO A 45 -8.15 -8.37 31.59
CA PRO A 45 -8.24 -9.33 32.70
C PRO A 45 -7.28 -10.51 32.59
N ALA A 46 -7.04 -11.01 31.37
CA ALA A 46 -6.08 -12.10 31.13
C ALA A 46 -4.64 -11.68 31.45
N LEU A 47 -4.25 -10.43 31.16
CA LEU A 47 -2.93 -9.89 31.51
C LEU A 47 -2.81 -9.62 33.01
N ALA A 48 -3.85 -9.06 33.63
CA ALA A 48 -3.90 -8.84 35.07
C ALA A 48 -3.68 -10.14 35.84
N LYS A 49 -4.25 -11.25 35.35
CA LYS A 49 -4.00 -12.58 35.91
C LYS A 49 -2.53 -12.98 35.81
N LEU A 50 -1.87 -12.79 34.66
CA LEU A 50 -0.45 -13.08 34.49
C LEU A 50 0.43 -12.23 35.43
N VAL A 51 0.04 -10.98 35.69
CA VAL A 51 0.73 -10.12 36.67
C VAL A 51 0.57 -10.70 38.08
N THR A 52 -0.64 -11.09 38.47
CA THR A 52 -0.89 -11.72 39.79
C THR A 52 -0.14 -13.04 39.93
N ASP A 53 -0.02 -13.83 38.87
CA ASP A 53 0.72 -15.10 38.83
C ASP A 53 2.25 -14.89 38.81
N GLY A 54 2.76 -13.64 38.80
CA GLY A 54 4.20 -13.31 38.72
C GLY A 54 4.85 -13.62 37.37
N LYS A 55 4.05 -13.87 36.31
CA LYS A 55 4.51 -14.22 34.95
C LYS A 55 4.68 -13.02 34.03
N LEU A 56 4.16 -11.87 34.43
CA LEU A 56 4.21 -10.63 33.67
C LEU A 56 4.47 -9.45 34.63
N PRO A 57 5.32 -8.47 34.28
CA PRO A 57 5.48 -7.26 35.06
C PRO A 57 4.18 -6.45 35.14
N ALA A 58 4.05 -5.63 36.18
CA ALA A 58 2.92 -4.70 36.33
C ALA A 58 2.78 -3.77 35.12
N LEU A 59 1.55 -3.33 34.81
CA LEU A 59 1.25 -2.52 33.63
C LEU A 59 2.15 -1.27 33.52
N ALA A 60 2.39 -0.56 34.63
CA ALA A 60 3.26 0.63 34.65
C ALA A 60 4.71 0.35 34.23
N GLN A 61 5.18 -0.90 34.34
CA GLN A 61 6.51 -1.31 33.90
C GLN A 61 6.55 -1.76 32.42
N ARG A 62 5.38 -1.97 31.82
CA ARG A 62 5.21 -2.39 30.42
C ARG A 62 4.94 -1.25 29.47
N LEU A 63 4.26 -0.19 29.95
CA LEU A 63 3.99 1.01 29.17
C LEU A 63 5.21 1.95 29.13
N PRO A 64 5.37 2.73 28.04
CA PRO A 64 6.32 3.85 28.02
C PRO A 64 5.87 4.97 28.97
N ALA A 65 6.79 5.88 29.30
CA ALA A 65 6.50 7.04 30.15
C ALA A 65 5.37 7.92 29.61
N THR A 66 5.29 8.02 28.27
CA THR A 66 4.25 8.74 27.54
C THR A 66 3.58 7.84 26.51
N PRO A 67 2.61 6.98 26.90
CA PRO A 67 1.85 6.18 25.95
C PRO A 67 1.14 7.07 24.90
N LEU A 68 0.96 6.57 23.68
CA LEU A 68 0.09 7.25 22.73
C LEU A 68 -1.37 7.08 23.16
N VAL A 69 -2.05 8.18 23.43
CA VAL A 69 -3.47 8.18 23.78
C VAL A 69 -4.31 8.22 22.51
N ILE A 70 -5.10 7.17 22.28
CA ILE A 70 -6.03 7.08 21.15
C ILE A 70 -7.39 7.62 21.60
N GLN A 71 -7.90 8.61 20.85
CA GLN A 71 -9.26 9.15 21.04
C GLN A 71 -10.24 8.23 20.31
N ALA A 72 -10.66 7.17 20.97
CA ALA A 72 -11.65 6.24 20.44
C ALA A 72 -13.05 6.87 20.45
N GLU A 73 -13.89 6.58 19.45
CA GLU A 73 -15.29 7.04 19.41
C GLU A 73 -16.05 6.58 20.67
N LYS A 74 -15.80 5.33 21.08
CA LYS A 74 -16.33 4.74 22.31
C LYS A 74 -15.20 4.07 23.07
N VAL A 75 -15.18 4.26 24.39
CA VAL A 75 -14.33 3.45 25.27
C VAL A 75 -14.79 2.01 25.19
N GLY A 76 -13.89 1.11 24.84
CA GLY A 76 -14.21 -0.28 24.59
C GLY A 76 -14.15 -1.16 25.83
N VAL A 77 -14.50 -2.42 25.63
CA VAL A 77 -14.38 -3.50 26.63
C VAL A 77 -13.42 -4.58 26.10
N TYR A 78 -12.67 -5.18 27.01
CA TYR A 78 -11.74 -6.24 26.65
C TYR A 78 -12.46 -7.55 26.33
N GLY A 79 -11.88 -8.30 25.41
CA GLY A 79 -12.27 -9.67 25.11
C GLY A 79 -12.56 -9.94 23.64
N GLY A 80 -12.78 -11.20 23.34
CA GLY A 80 -13.19 -11.67 22.04
C GLY A 80 -12.05 -12.00 21.06
N ALA A 81 -12.44 -12.61 19.96
CA ALA A 81 -11.57 -12.94 18.84
C ALA A 81 -12.15 -12.34 17.54
N LEU A 82 -11.38 -11.54 16.83
CA LEU A 82 -11.77 -10.96 15.55
C LEU A 82 -11.36 -11.92 14.43
N ARG A 83 -12.31 -12.26 13.58
CA ARG A 83 -12.18 -13.23 12.49
C ARG A 83 -12.17 -12.51 11.15
N ARG A 84 -11.16 -12.82 10.31
CA ARG A 84 -10.99 -12.28 8.97
C ARG A 84 -10.52 -13.35 8.00
N GLY A 85 -10.81 -13.22 6.72
CA GLY A 85 -10.35 -14.12 5.68
C GLY A 85 -9.11 -13.61 4.94
N LEU A 86 -8.25 -14.54 4.55
CA LEU A 86 -7.15 -14.34 3.61
C LEU A 86 -7.39 -15.22 2.38
N ARG A 87 -6.78 -14.86 1.26
CA ARG A 87 -6.91 -15.59 0.00
C ARG A 87 -5.59 -16.23 -0.39
N GLY A 88 -5.49 -17.54 -0.16
CA GLY A 88 -4.29 -18.33 -0.49
C GLY A 88 -3.05 -17.96 0.36
N SER A 89 -1.92 -18.54 -0.01
CA SER A 89 -0.64 -18.43 0.74
C SER A 89 0.14 -17.13 0.48
N ALA A 90 -0.31 -16.27 -0.43
CA ALA A 90 0.37 -15.01 -0.79
C ALA A 90 -0.36 -13.75 -0.33
N ASP A 91 -1.46 -13.87 0.44
CA ASP A 91 -2.27 -12.72 0.89
C ASP A 91 -1.84 -12.15 2.26
N HIS A 92 -0.54 -12.21 2.56
CA HIS A 92 0.05 -11.63 3.77
C HIS A 92 -0.27 -10.13 3.96
N ASN A 93 -0.55 -9.41 2.87
CA ASN A 93 -0.96 -8.01 2.92
C ASN A 93 -2.31 -7.82 3.62
N GLY A 94 -3.17 -8.83 3.69
CA GLY A 94 -4.39 -8.80 4.49
C GLY A 94 -4.10 -8.69 5.99
N ILE A 95 -3.02 -9.33 6.46
CA ILE A 95 -2.53 -9.21 7.85
C ILE A 95 -1.86 -7.85 8.05
N LEU A 96 -0.93 -7.46 7.15
CA LEU A 96 -0.21 -6.19 7.23
C LEU A 96 -1.18 -5.00 7.40
N ARG A 97 -2.21 -4.95 6.58
CA ARG A 97 -3.20 -3.86 6.58
C ARG A 97 -3.95 -3.74 7.91
N LEU A 98 -4.23 -4.84 8.59
CA LEU A 98 -4.94 -4.83 9.87
C LEU A 98 -4.00 -4.60 11.06
N VAL A 99 -2.82 -5.21 11.07
CA VAL A 99 -1.94 -5.33 12.24
C VAL A 99 -0.68 -4.47 12.11
N GLY A 100 0.00 -4.55 10.97
CA GLY A 100 1.36 -4.08 10.77
C GLY A 100 1.47 -2.60 10.39
N ASN A 101 0.95 -1.67 11.21
CA ASN A 101 0.96 -0.24 10.90
C ASN A 101 1.71 0.59 11.95
N GLN A 102 2.76 0.02 12.57
CA GLN A 102 3.50 0.66 13.65
C GLN A 102 4.82 1.31 13.16
N GLY A 103 4.70 2.22 12.16
CA GLY A 103 5.81 3.08 11.74
C GLY A 103 6.09 4.22 12.73
N LEU A 104 7.18 4.99 12.51
CA LEU A 104 7.50 6.18 13.33
C LEU A 104 6.35 7.16 13.36
N VAL A 105 5.68 7.34 12.23
CA VAL A 105 4.52 8.20 12.04
C VAL A 105 3.38 7.41 11.38
N ARG A 106 2.18 7.99 11.32
CA ARG A 106 1.00 7.37 10.71
C ARG A 106 0.11 8.41 10.03
N TRP A 107 -0.75 8.00 9.13
CA TRP A 107 -1.82 8.82 8.61
C TRP A 107 -2.96 9.04 9.63
N ASN A 108 -3.64 10.19 9.52
CA ASN A 108 -4.95 10.36 10.11
C ASN A 108 -6.01 9.56 9.32
N LEU A 109 -7.23 9.45 9.86
CA LEU A 109 -8.32 8.71 9.21
C LEU A 109 -8.71 9.29 7.83
N ALA A 110 -8.61 10.60 7.66
CA ALA A 110 -8.99 11.29 6.43
C ALA A 110 -7.91 11.23 5.32
N PHE A 111 -6.74 10.64 5.56
CA PHE A 111 -5.61 10.61 4.63
C PHE A 111 -5.08 12.01 4.23
N THR A 112 -5.15 12.97 5.13
CA THR A 112 -4.79 14.37 4.88
C THR A 112 -3.62 14.89 5.69
N GLU A 113 -3.24 14.16 6.78
CA GLU A 113 -2.24 14.62 7.73
C GLU A 113 -1.44 13.46 8.30
N VAL A 114 -0.16 13.67 8.48
CA VAL A 114 0.75 12.74 9.16
C VAL A 114 0.79 13.07 10.65
N LEU A 115 0.56 12.06 11.47
CA LEU A 115 0.49 12.17 12.93
C LEU A 115 1.62 11.38 13.60
N PRO A 116 2.03 11.74 14.84
CA PRO A 116 2.91 10.92 15.67
C PRO A 116 2.37 9.50 15.85
N ASN A 117 3.30 8.53 15.94
CA ASN A 117 2.96 7.15 16.26
C ASN A 117 4.03 6.54 17.19
N VAL A 118 4.94 5.68 16.71
CA VAL A 118 6.07 5.18 17.51
C VAL A 118 6.96 6.33 17.99
N ALA A 119 7.25 7.29 17.13
CA ALA A 119 7.82 8.57 17.55
C ALA A 119 6.77 9.41 18.29
N GLU A 120 7.16 10.04 19.39
CA GLU A 120 6.33 10.97 20.13
C GLU A 120 6.19 12.31 19.40
N LYS A 121 7.27 12.76 18.78
CA LYS A 121 7.35 13.97 17.96
C LYS A 121 8.55 13.91 17.01
N TRP A 122 8.65 14.87 16.13
CA TRP A 122 9.82 15.07 15.26
C TRP A 122 10.12 16.55 15.04
N GLU A 123 11.32 16.81 14.56
CA GLU A 123 11.78 18.11 14.09
C GLU A 123 12.34 17.96 12.67
N VAL A 124 12.15 18.99 11.84
CA VAL A 124 12.65 19.02 10.47
C VAL A 124 13.40 20.34 10.28
N ASN A 125 14.62 20.29 9.74
CA ASN A 125 15.37 21.51 9.43
C ASN A 125 14.74 22.26 8.24
N ALA A 126 15.13 23.52 8.06
CA ALA A 126 14.55 24.41 7.04
C ALA A 126 14.73 23.91 5.60
N THR A 127 15.72 23.05 5.35
CA THR A 127 16.02 22.49 4.02
C THR A 127 15.41 21.11 3.81
N SER A 128 14.70 20.56 4.78
CA SER A 128 14.17 19.18 4.75
C SER A 128 15.23 18.12 4.42
N THR A 129 16.45 18.34 4.89
CA THR A 129 17.57 17.39 4.77
C THR A 129 17.87 16.65 6.06
N GLU A 130 17.38 17.13 7.20
CA GLU A 130 17.54 16.50 8.50
C GLU A 130 16.19 16.37 9.20
N PHE A 131 15.94 15.18 9.74
CA PHE A 131 14.74 14.83 10.50
C PHE A 131 15.20 14.20 11.81
N ILE A 132 14.77 14.77 12.94
CA ILE A 132 15.07 14.26 14.28
C ILE A 132 13.78 13.69 14.85
N PHE A 133 13.77 12.41 15.19
CA PHE A 133 12.62 11.73 15.81
C PHE A 133 12.91 11.44 17.27
N TYR A 134 11.95 11.78 18.13
CA TYR A 134 11.97 11.51 19.56
C TYR A 134 11.10 10.29 19.84
N LEU A 135 11.72 9.18 20.26
CA LEU A 135 11.04 7.94 20.57
C LEU A 135 10.41 8.00 21.96
N ARG A 136 9.38 7.20 22.20
CA ARG A 136 8.72 7.14 23.52
C ARG A 136 9.62 6.46 24.54
N LYS A 137 10.03 7.18 25.57
CA LYS A 137 10.95 6.67 26.62
C LYS A 137 10.33 5.44 27.33
N GLY A 138 11.08 4.36 27.41
CA GLY A 138 10.69 3.11 28.06
C GLY A 138 9.77 2.21 27.23
N MET A 139 9.60 2.49 25.93
CA MET A 139 8.89 1.62 25.00
C MET A 139 9.59 0.26 24.86
N LYS A 140 8.82 -0.79 24.65
CA LYS A 140 9.33 -2.17 24.60
C LYS A 140 8.81 -2.93 23.38
N TRP A 141 9.61 -3.86 22.92
CA TRP A 141 9.20 -4.92 22.03
C TRP A 141 8.23 -5.90 22.72
N SER A 142 7.55 -6.73 21.95
CA SER A 142 6.57 -7.69 22.46
C SER A 142 7.14 -8.75 23.41
N ASP A 143 8.46 -8.96 23.39
CA ASP A 143 9.20 -9.84 24.32
C ASP A 143 9.66 -9.12 25.61
N GLY A 144 9.30 -7.85 25.77
CA GLY A 144 9.63 -7.03 26.94
C GLY A 144 11.02 -6.39 26.91
N LYS A 145 11.83 -6.59 25.87
CA LYS A 145 13.11 -5.90 25.69
C LYS A 145 12.88 -4.44 25.28
N PRO A 146 13.78 -3.51 25.68
CA PRO A 146 13.66 -2.10 25.30
C PRO A 146 13.66 -1.90 23.79
N PHE A 147 12.81 -0.99 23.28
CA PHE A 147 12.91 -0.41 21.95
C PHE A 147 13.62 0.94 22.06
N THR A 148 14.69 1.15 21.31
CA THR A 148 15.57 2.32 21.41
C THR A 148 16.02 2.82 20.04
N ALA A 149 16.74 3.94 20.01
CA ALA A 149 17.39 4.45 18.80
C ALA A 149 18.38 3.47 18.16
N ASP A 150 18.96 2.53 18.96
CA ASP A 150 19.83 1.49 18.43
C ASP A 150 19.09 0.53 17.51
N ASP A 151 17.81 0.22 17.78
CA ASP A 151 16.98 -0.63 16.90
C ASP A 151 16.72 0.07 15.57
N VAL A 152 16.40 1.37 15.61
CA VAL A 152 16.15 2.19 14.41
C VAL A 152 17.40 2.29 13.53
N VAL A 153 18.55 2.60 14.14
CA VAL A 153 19.83 2.68 13.41
C VAL A 153 20.20 1.33 12.82
N PHE A 154 20.11 0.24 13.58
CA PHE A 154 20.36 -1.12 13.09
C PHE A 154 19.44 -1.47 11.91
N SER A 155 18.16 -1.17 12.03
CA SER A 155 17.17 -1.47 10.98
C SER A 155 17.47 -0.77 9.66
N ILE A 156 17.99 0.46 9.72
CA ILE A 156 18.35 1.24 8.53
C ILE A 156 19.76 0.93 8.06
N GLU A 157 20.77 1.09 8.92
CA GLU A 157 22.18 1.05 8.51
C GLU A 157 22.68 -0.36 8.23
N ASP A 158 22.23 -1.35 9.01
CA ASP A 158 22.72 -2.72 8.90
C ASP A 158 21.77 -3.62 8.09
N CYS A 159 20.47 -3.33 8.05
CA CYS A 159 19.49 -4.15 7.33
C CYS A 159 19.03 -3.52 6.02
N ALA A 160 18.30 -2.38 6.05
CA ALA A 160 17.68 -1.80 4.85
C ALA A 160 18.70 -1.29 3.81
N LYS A 161 19.90 -0.94 4.21
CA LYS A 161 21.04 -0.55 3.35
C LYS A 161 21.99 -1.70 3.00
N ASN A 162 21.74 -2.89 3.49
CA ASN A 162 22.57 -4.05 3.22
C ASN A 162 22.30 -4.59 1.81
N THR A 163 23.34 -4.62 0.96
CA THR A 163 23.22 -4.99 -0.46
C THR A 163 22.95 -6.48 -0.71
N ASP A 164 23.23 -7.34 0.27
CA ASP A 164 22.87 -8.76 0.19
C ASP A 164 21.38 -8.97 0.49
N LEU A 165 20.80 -8.19 1.44
CA LEU A 165 19.37 -8.20 1.74
C LEU A 165 18.56 -7.45 0.69
N PHE A 166 19.04 -6.31 0.24
CA PHE A 166 18.36 -5.45 -0.74
C PHE A 166 19.37 -5.03 -1.81
N LYS A 167 19.21 -5.46 -3.05
CA LYS A 167 20.06 -4.99 -4.17
C LYS A 167 20.13 -3.48 -4.24
N THR A 168 19.02 -2.82 -3.93
CA THR A 168 18.91 -1.37 -3.77
C THR A 168 18.12 -1.08 -2.48
N PRO A 169 18.53 -0.08 -1.67
CA PRO A 169 17.79 0.29 -0.49
C PRO A 169 16.33 0.64 -0.82
N PRO A 170 15.37 0.42 0.12
CA PRO A 170 13.98 0.78 -0.08
C PRO A 170 13.81 2.23 -0.54
N GLY A 171 12.96 2.47 -1.54
CA GLY A 171 12.81 3.78 -2.19
C GLY A 171 12.38 4.90 -1.24
N THR A 172 11.64 4.57 -0.18
CA THR A 172 11.26 5.52 0.90
C THR A 172 12.46 6.08 1.67
N LEU A 173 13.60 5.42 1.61
CA LEU A 173 14.85 5.80 2.30
C LEU A 173 15.88 6.43 1.34
N VAL A 174 15.51 6.70 0.09
CA VAL A 174 16.42 7.18 -0.96
C VAL A 174 15.90 8.48 -1.55
N ILE A 175 16.79 9.46 -1.70
CA ILE A 175 16.54 10.69 -2.46
C ILE A 175 17.73 10.96 -3.38
N SER A 176 17.47 11.38 -4.63
CA SER A 176 18.52 11.63 -5.64
C SER A 176 19.51 10.46 -5.80
N GLY A 177 18.99 9.22 -5.76
CA GLY A 177 19.77 7.99 -5.92
C GLY A 177 20.70 7.64 -4.74
N LYS A 178 20.63 8.36 -3.63
CA LYS A 178 21.47 8.13 -2.45
C LYS A 178 20.61 7.82 -1.22
N PRO A 179 20.97 6.81 -0.41
CA PRO A 179 20.22 6.46 0.79
C PRO A 179 20.43 7.46 1.92
N VAL A 180 19.47 7.47 2.85
CA VAL A 180 19.54 8.18 4.13
C VAL A 180 20.70 7.66 4.99
N VAL A 181 21.19 8.53 5.88
CA VAL A 181 22.05 8.15 7.01
C VAL A 181 21.24 8.27 8.29
N ALA A 182 21.07 7.17 9.01
CA ALA A 182 20.45 7.16 10.34
C ALA A 182 21.54 7.17 11.41
N SER A 183 21.44 8.07 12.39
CA SER A 183 22.39 8.20 13.49
C SER A 183 21.67 8.36 14.82
N LYS A 184 22.20 7.70 15.85
CA LYS A 184 21.75 7.84 17.23
C LYS A 184 22.27 9.14 17.82
N ILE A 185 21.40 9.97 18.40
CA ILE A 185 21.79 11.13 19.23
C ILE A 185 21.89 10.69 20.69
N ASP A 186 20.84 10.04 21.18
CA ASP A 186 20.78 9.40 22.50
C ASP A 186 19.90 8.15 22.45
N GLU A 187 19.58 7.54 23.58
CA GLU A 187 18.82 6.29 23.65
C GLU A 187 17.41 6.39 23.06
N THR A 188 16.81 7.58 23.06
CA THR A 188 15.45 7.84 22.58
C THR A 188 15.37 8.82 21.41
N THR A 189 16.53 9.27 20.90
CA THR A 189 16.58 10.27 19.84
C THR A 189 17.41 9.77 18.66
N VAL A 190 16.79 9.75 17.47
CA VAL A 190 17.43 9.33 16.22
C VAL A 190 17.33 10.43 15.19
N LYS A 191 18.43 10.66 14.45
CA LYS A 191 18.50 11.62 13.34
C LYS A 191 18.62 10.88 12.01
N PHE A 192 17.82 11.30 11.03
CA PHE A 192 17.93 10.91 9.64
C PHE A 192 18.49 12.08 8.85
N THR A 193 19.57 11.85 8.11
CA THR A 193 20.23 12.87 7.28
C THR A 193 20.20 12.42 5.82
N PHE A 194 19.64 13.25 4.95
CA PHE A 194 19.57 13.05 3.52
C PHE A 194 20.57 13.92 2.77
N PRO A 195 21.10 13.46 1.63
CA PRO A 195 22.05 14.20 0.81
C PRO A 195 21.41 15.38 0.04
N ALA A 196 20.08 15.42 -0.02
CA ALA A 196 19.29 16.45 -0.67
C ALA A 196 17.96 16.64 0.08
N SER A 197 17.24 17.73 -0.21
CA SER A 197 15.91 17.99 0.36
C SER A 197 14.94 16.83 0.06
N TYR A 198 14.22 16.36 1.08
CA TYR A 198 13.19 15.35 0.99
C TYR A 198 11.92 15.79 1.72
N ALA A 199 11.23 16.78 1.16
CA ALA A 199 10.09 17.41 1.82
C ALA A 199 8.87 16.48 2.02
N MET A 200 8.83 15.32 1.33
CA MET A 200 7.78 14.30 1.44
C MET A 200 8.17 13.11 2.36
N PHE A 201 9.26 13.21 3.11
CA PHE A 201 9.76 12.06 3.87
C PHE A 201 8.77 11.57 4.93
N LEU A 202 8.06 12.47 5.61
CA LEU A 202 7.08 12.10 6.64
C LEU A 202 5.89 11.35 6.04
N GLU A 203 5.38 11.80 4.89
CA GLU A 203 4.30 11.14 4.16
C GLU A 203 4.74 9.75 3.67
N GLN A 204 5.97 9.62 3.19
CA GLN A 204 6.54 8.33 2.80
C GLN A 204 6.68 7.38 4.01
N LEU A 205 7.10 7.88 5.17
CA LEU A 205 7.20 7.09 6.40
C LEU A 205 5.83 6.62 6.92
N ALA A 206 4.75 7.34 6.60
CA ALA A 206 3.38 6.95 6.99
C ALA A 206 2.78 5.84 6.11
N THR A 207 3.47 5.44 5.02
CA THR A 207 3.07 4.30 4.17
C THR A 207 3.58 2.97 4.72
N PRO A 208 3.09 1.81 4.24
CA PRO A 208 3.63 0.51 4.64
C PRO A 208 5.15 0.39 4.45
N LEU A 209 5.68 0.86 3.33
CA LEU A 209 7.11 0.82 3.05
C LEU A 209 7.94 1.80 3.89
N GLY A 210 7.29 2.69 4.62
CA GLY A 210 7.92 3.58 5.60
C GLY A 210 8.21 2.93 6.96
N GLN A 211 7.87 1.64 7.16
CA GLN A 211 8.02 0.98 8.46
C GLN A 211 9.42 0.41 8.72
N TYR A 212 10.35 0.47 7.79
CA TYR A 212 11.72 -0.06 7.99
C TYR A 212 12.39 0.42 9.28
N PRO A 213 12.24 1.68 9.75
CA PRO A 213 12.84 2.13 11.00
C PRO A 213 12.38 1.38 12.26
N THR A 214 11.23 0.71 12.21
CA THR A 214 10.61 0.04 13.36
C THR A 214 10.41 -1.47 13.16
N LEU A 215 11.04 -2.05 12.10
CA LEU A 215 10.78 -3.43 11.68
C LEU A 215 11.62 -4.46 12.42
N TYR A 216 12.90 -4.17 12.70
CA TYR A 216 13.85 -5.16 13.17
C TYR A 216 14.33 -4.86 14.60
N ALA A 217 14.00 -5.74 15.54
CA ALA A 217 14.52 -5.72 16.90
C ALA A 217 16.00 -6.12 16.89
N LYS A 218 16.90 -5.21 17.20
CA LYS A 218 18.36 -5.45 17.12
C LYS A 218 18.80 -6.65 17.94
N HIS A 219 18.32 -6.78 19.19
CA HIS A 219 18.69 -7.88 20.09
C HIS A 219 18.32 -9.27 19.56
N TYR A 220 17.28 -9.35 18.70
CA TYR A 220 16.83 -10.57 18.05
C TYR A 220 17.49 -10.75 16.67
N ALA A 221 17.38 -9.75 15.80
CA ALA A 221 17.78 -9.85 14.40
C ALA A 221 19.29 -9.93 14.21
N SER A 222 20.09 -9.35 15.12
CA SER A 222 21.55 -9.44 15.10
C SER A 222 22.07 -10.88 15.21
N GLN A 223 21.30 -11.80 15.80
CA GLN A 223 21.66 -13.23 15.90
C GLN A 223 21.71 -13.91 14.52
N PHE A 224 21.08 -13.33 13.50
CA PHE A 224 20.98 -13.86 12.14
C PHE A 224 21.70 -12.96 11.12
N HIS A 225 22.53 -12.00 11.59
CA HIS A 225 23.24 -11.05 10.75
C HIS A 225 24.76 -11.23 10.84
N PRO A 226 25.50 -11.37 9.69
CA PRO A 226 26.93 -11.74 9.71
C PRO A 226 27.84 -10.72 10.40
N LYS A 227 27.46 -9.45 10.45
CA LYS A 227 28.19 -8.40 11.19
C LYS A 227 28.24 -8.67 12.70
N TYR A 228 27.27 -9.39 13.25
CA TYR A 228 27.10 -9.61 14.69
C TYR A 228 27.27 -11.06 15.11
N ASN A 229 27.11 -12.00 14.17
CA ASN A 229 27.23 -13.43 14.42
C ASN A 229 28.01 -14.10 13.29
N SER A 230 29.23 -14.52 13.57
CA SER A 230 30.09 -15.23 12.60
C SER A 230 29.58 -16.63 12.23
N ASN A 231 28.63 -17.18 12.98
CA ASN A 231 28.11 -18.54 12.79
C ASN A 231 26.85 -18.61 11.93
N VAL A 232 26.41 -17.50 11.31
CA VAL A 232 25.12 -17.45 10.56
C VAL A 232 25.11 -18.39 9.35
N ALA A 233 26.24 -18.60 8.68
CA ALA A 233 26.33 -19.53 7.55
C ALA A 233 26.07 -21.00 7.99
N ALA A 234 26.59 -21.39 9.14
CA ALA A 234 26.31 -22.70 9.72
C ALA A 234 24.85 -22.83 10.17
N GLN A 235 24.28 -21.78 10.73
CA GLN A 235 22.84 -21.72 11.08
C GLN A 235 21.94 -21.85 9.84
N ALA A 236 22.26 -21.15 8.74
CA ALA A 236 21.53 -21.26 7.49
C ALA A 236 21.56 -22.69 6.94
N LYS A 237 22.75 -23.31 6.92
CA LYS A 237 22.93 -24.71 6.49
C LYS A 237 22.14 -25.69 7.38
N ALA A 238 22.18 -25.50 8.69
CA ALA A 238 21.40 -26.32 9.64
C ALA A 238 19.90 -26.20 9.47
N ALA A 239 19.42 -25.04 8.99
CA ALA A 239 18.02 -24.77 8.67
C ALA A 239 17.63 -25.18 7.23
N ASN A 240 18.53 -25.80 6.45
CA ASN A 240 18.35 -26.14 5.03
C ASN A 240 18.02 -24.92 4.15
N LEU A 241 18.62 -23.76 4.44
CA LEU A 241 18.47 -22.53 3.68
C LEU A 241 19.74 -22.23 2.87
N SER A 242 19.60 -21.54 1.75
CA SER A 242 20.68 -21.27 0.78
C SER A 242 21.84 -20.49 1.37
N ASP A 243 21.54 -19.49 2.18
CA ASP A 243 22.49 -18.52 2.70
C ASP A 243 21.95 -17.78 3.92
N TRP A 244 22.74 -16.86 4.47
CA TRP A 244 22.37 -16.04 5.62
C TRP A 244 21.19 -15.11 5.34
N THR A 245 20.99 -14.65 4.08
CA THR A 245 19.88 -13.74 3.75
C THR A 245 18.56 -14.48 3.77
N ALA A 246 18.53 -15.72 3.29
CA ALA A 246 17.37 -16.60 3.41
C ALA A 246 17.05 -16.91 4.88
N LEU A 247 18.08 -17.14 5.71
CA LEU A 247 17.91 -17.32 7.16
C LEU A 247 17.35 -16.06 7.81
N PHE A 248 17.94 -14.90 7.53
CA PHE A 248 17.50 -13.61 8.08
C PHE A 248 16.02 -13.35 7.71
N ARG A 249 15.64 -13.50 6.45
CA ARG A 249 14.25 -13.34 6.00
C ARG A 249 13.29 -14.33 6.65
N SER A 250 13.70 -15.58 6.81
CA SER A 250 12.91 -16.61 7.49
C SER A 250 12.65 -16.26 8.96
N LYS A 251 13.65 -15.68 9.66
CA LYS A 251 13.57 -15.35 11.09
C LYS A 251 12.99 -13.97 11.37
N CYS A 252 13.38 -12.96 10.58
CA CYS A 252 13.04 -11.56 10.83
C CYS A 252 11.91 -11.05 9.92
N GLY A 253 11.65 -11.73 8.79
CA GLY A 253 10.68 -11.29 7.80
C GLY A 253 11.13 -10.07 7.01
N ASP A 254 10.19 -9.49 6.26
CA ASP A 254 10.29 -8.20 5.60
C ASP A 254 8.87 -7.64 5.44
N ILE A 255 8.71 -6.39 4.99
CA ILE A 255 7.39 -5.74 4.92
C ILE A 255 6.47 -6.48 3.94
N GLU A 256 6.93 -6.80 2.74
CA GLU A 256 6.11 -7.34 1.66
C GLU A 256 6.34 -8.82 1.37
N ILE A 257 6.69 -9.62 2.38
CA ILE A 257 6.79 -11.08 2.24
C ILE A 257 6.00 -11.84 3.31
N PRO A 258 5.47 -13.03 2.99
CA PRO A 258 4.74 -13.88 3.97
C PRO A 258 5.53 -14.18 5.23
N ALA A 259 6.86 -14.33 5.12
CA ALA A 259 7.76 -14.63 6.24
C ALA A 259 7.72 -13.59 7.38
N ARG A 260 7.20 -12.37 7.14
CA ARG A 260 6.93 -11.39 8.21
C ARG A 260 6.06 -11.99 9.33
N TRP A 261 5.16 -12.88 8.98
CA TRP A 261 4.17 -13.52 9.86
C TRP A 261 4.45 -15.01 10.07
N GLY A 262 5.59 -15.49 9.58
CA GLY A 262 5.99 -16.90 9.56
C GLY A 262 6.74 -17.37 10.79
N ASN A 263 7.03 -16.48 11.74
CA ASN A 263 7.85 -16.81 12.91
C ASN A 263 7.23 -16.26 14.19
N VAL A 264 6.87 -17.16 15.10
CA VAL A 264 6.24 -16.83 16.40
C VAL A 264 7.20 -16.17 17.40
N ASP A 265 8.51 -16.43 17.25
CA ASP A 265 9.53 -15.92 18.16
C ASP A 265 9.99 -14.49 17.82
N LYS A 266 9.56 -13.95 16.68
CA LYS A 266 9.96 -12.62 16.23
C LYS A 266 9.32 -11.52 17.08
N PRO A 267 10.10 -10.67 17.78
CA PRO A 267 9.56 -9.51 18.48
C PRO A 267 8.94 -8.49 17.53
N THR A 268 7.87 -7.83 17.95
CA THR A 268 7.18 -6.79 17.18
C THR A 268 6.71 -5.64 18.06
N LEU A 269 6.45 -4.49 17.45
CA LEU A 269 5.75 -3.35 18.07
C LEU A 269 4.24 -3.36 17.78
N ASP A 270 3.76 -4.35 17.03
CA ASP A 270 2.37 -4.48 16.61
C ASP A 270 1.45 -4.80 17.81
N PRO A 271 0.15 -4.48 17.74
CA PRO A 271 -0.80 -4.70 18.83
C PRO A 271 -1.11 -6.18 19.11
N TRP A 272 -0.81 -7.06 18.17
CA TRP A 272 -0.94 -8.52 18.33
C TRP A 272 0.33 -9.21 17.86
N VAL A 273 0.66 -10.32 18.50
CA VAL A 273 1.83 -11.17 18.22
C VAL A 273 1.37 -12.50 17.62
N VAL A 274 2.11 -13.02 16.67
CA VAL A 274 1.81 -14.31 16.01
C VAL A 274 1.97 -15.45 17.00
N THR A 275 0.96 -16.31 17.11
CA THR A 275 0.98 -17.54 17.93
C THR A 275 0.77 -18.81 17.10
N GLU A 276 0.06 -18.70 15.93
CA GLU A 276 0.05 -19.72 14.89
C GLU A 276 0.52 -19.06 13.58
N ALA A 277 1.66 -19.48 13.07
CA ALA A 277 2.41 -18.77 12.03
C ALA A 277 1.80 -18.93 10.62
N TYR A 278 2.01 -17.93 9.75
CA TYR A 278 1.66 -17.95 8.34
C TYR A 278 2.75 -18.67 7.53
N THR A 279 2.64 -19.99 7.44
CA THR A 279 3.56 -20.86 6.70
C THR A 279 2.83 -21.63 5.59
N GLY A 280 3.56 -22.31 4.72
CA GLY A 280 2.95 -23.12 3.65
C GLY A 280 2.04 -24.23 4.22
N GLY A 281 0.86 -24.39 3.63
CA GLY A 281 -0.07 -25.48 3.96
C GLY A 281 -0.96 -25.24 5.20
N VAL A 282 -0.82 -24.12 5.91
CA VAL A 282 -1.72 -23.82 7.04
C VAL A 282 -3.07 -23.31 6.54
N THR A 283 -4.13 -23.59 7.32
CA THR A 283 -5.50 -23.16 7.03
C THR A 283 -5.90 -21.88 7.79
N ARG A 284 -5.08 -21.48 8.77
CA ARG A 284 -5.32 -20.26 9.56
C ARG A 284 -4.02 -19.69 10.11
N VAL A 285 -4.10 -18.42 10.49
CA VAL A 285 -3.08 -17.70 11.27
C VAL A 285 -3.76 -17.16 12.53
N VAL A 286 -3.12 -17.29 13.68
CA VAL A 286 -3.64 -16.75 14.96
C VAL A 286 -2.64 -15.79 15.57
N MET A 287 -3.16 -14.73 16.15
CA MET A 287 -2.38 -13.73 16.88
C MET A 287 -3.03 -13.45 18.21
N ASP A 288 -2.22 -13.31 19.25
CA ASP A 288 -2.66 -12.95 20.60
C ASP A 288 -2.26 -11.50 20.92
N ARG A 289 -2.98 -10.86 21.83
CA ARG A 289 -2.71 -9.52 22.33
C ARG A 289 -1.24 -9.39 22.74
N ASN A 290 -0.58 -8.30 22.28
CA ASN A 290 0.75 -7.91 22.75
C ASN A 290 0.64 -7.30 24.16
N ALA A 291 1.22 -7.98 25.16
CA ALA A 291 1.20 -7.51 26.54
C ALA A 291 1.99 -6.22 26.76
N TYR A 292 2.95 -5.90 25.89
CA TYR A 292 3.78 -4.70 25.94
C TYR A 292 3.34 -3.62 24.94
N PHE A 293 2.12 -3.72 24.39
CA PHE A 293 1.65 -2.70 23.45
C PHE A 293 1.54 -1.34 24.13
N TRP A 294 2.02 -0.33 23.47
CA TRP A 294 2.40 0.98 24.02
C TRP A 294 1.32 2.07 23.89
N GLN A 295 0.13 1.73 23.40
CA GLN A 295 -0.99 2.67 23.26
C GLN A 295 -2.06 2.42 24.30
N VAL A 296 -2.73 3.52 24.69
CA VAL A 296 -3.88 3.51 25.60
C VAL A 296 -5.03 4.30 24.97
N ASP A 297 -6.25 4.07 25.44
CA ASP A 297 -7.39 4.93 25.13
C ASP A 297 -7.43 6.19 26.00
N GLN A 298 -8.40 7.06 25.77
CA GLN A 298 -8.61 8.29 26.55
C GLN A 298 -8.93 8.05 28.02
N SER A 299 -9.31 6.84 28.42
CA SER A 299 -9.54 6.46 29.82
C SER A 299 -8.33 5.78 30.47
N GLY A 300 -7.21 5.66 29.75
CA GLY A 300 -5.99 5.01 30.19
C GLY A 300 -6.02 3.47 30.13
N GLN A 301 -6.97 2.86 29.43
CA GLN A 301 -6.99 1.41 29.20
C GLN A 301 -5.93 1.03 28.14
N GLN A 302 -5.07 0.06 28.44
CA GLN A 302 -4.08 -0.45 27.47
C GLN A 302 -4.79 -1.12 26.29
N LEU A 303 -4.45 -0.72 25.06
CA LEU A 303 -4.92 -1.36 23.83
C LEU A 303 -4.05 -2.60 23.48
N PRO A 304 -4.51 -3.49 22.61
CA PRO A 304 -5.82 -3.54 21.96
C PRO A 304 -6.94 -4.05 22.91
N TYR A 305 -8.20 -3.76 22.58
CA TYR A 305 -9.33 -4.31 23.33
C TYR A 305 -9.57 -5.79 23.01
N ILE A 306 -9.41 -6.21 21.74
CA ILE A 306 -9.62 -7.58 21.29
C ILE A 306 -8.45 -8.45 21.71
N ASP A 307 -8.74 -9.64 22.26
CA ASP A 307 -7.70 -10.56 22.75
C ASP A 307 -6.96 -11.26 21.63
N LYS A 308 -7.69 -11.70 20.59
CA LYS A 308 -7.19 -12.56 19.53
C LYS A 308 -7.60 -12.09 18.15
N LEU A 309 -6.72 -12.31 17.17
CA LEU A 309 -7.07 -12.28 15.76
C LEU A 309 -6.98 -13.69 15.19
N SER A 310 -7.92 -14.04 14.32
CA SER A 310 -7.92 -15.32 13.61
C SER A 310 -8.16 -15.05 12.13
N PHE A 311 -7.18 -15.40 11.30
CA PHE A 311 -7.27 -15.29 9.85
C PHE A 311 -7.45 -16.68 9.26
N SER A 312 -8.64 -16.98 8.69
CA SER A 312 -8.85 -18.19 7.90
C SER A 312 -8.29 -18.03 6.49
N ILE A 313 -7.71 -19.08 5.92
CA ILE A 313 -7.16 -19.06 4.57
C ILE A 313 -8.13 -19.77 3.62
N ALA A 314 -8.85 -18.99 2.83
CA ALA A 314 -9.78 -19.48 1.81
C ALA A 314 -9.03 -19.83 0.52
N GLN A 315 -9.45 -20.89 -0.16
CA GLN A 315 -8.87 -21.31 -1.44
C GLN A 315 -9.45 -20.52 -2.63
N ASP A 316 -10.72 -20.10 -2.55
CA ASP A 316 -11.45 -19.36 -3.57
C ASP A 316 -12.29 -18.22 -2.97
N VAL A 317 -12.74 -17.30 -3.82
CA VAL A 317 -13.57 -16.17 -3.41
C VAL A 317 -14.95 -16.65 -2.96
N GLU A 318 -15.44 -17.72 -3.54
CA GLU A 318 -16.73 -18.34 -3.23
C GLU A 318 -16.77 -18.85 -1.78
N SER A 319 -15.71 -19.52 -1.33
CA SER A 319 -15.55 -19.94 0.08
C SER A 319 -15.54 -18.75 1.02
N LEU A 320 -14.82 -17.68 0.63
CA LEU A 320 -14.75 -16.44 1.42
C LEU A 320 -16.12 -15.73 1.47
N MET A 321 -16.86 -15.73 0.36
CA MET A 321 -18.23 -15.23 0.30
C MET A 321 -19.18 -16.02 1.19
N LEU A 322 -19.08 -17.36 1.18
CA LEU A 322 -19.87 -18.22 2.07
C LEU A 322 -19.58 -17.94 3.55
N ASP A 323 -18.31 -17.73 3.91
CA ASP A 323 -17.93 -17.38 5.28
C ASP A 323 -18.47 -15.99 5.67
N ALA A 324 -18.47 -15.02 4.74
CA ALA A 324 -19.11 -13.72 4.96
C ALA A 324 -20.61 -13.85 5.18
N LEU A 325 -21.33 -14.53 4.27
CA LEU A 325 -22.79 -14.72 4.31
C LEU A 325 -23.25 -15.51 5.55
N SER A 326 -22.44 -16.46 6.01
CA SER A 326 -22.73 -17.27 7.22
C SER A 326 -22.32 -16.58 8.51
N GLY A 327 -21.78 -15.36 8.45
CA GLY A 327 -21.39 -14.58 9.61
C GLY A 327 -20.17 -15.12 10.35
N LYS A 328 -19.29 -15.87 9.68
CA LYS A 328 -18.03 -16.35 10.25
C LYS A 328 -16.92 -15.31 10.24
N LEU A 329 -17.07 -14.22 9.46
CA LEU A 329 -16.14 -13.11 9.40
C LEU A 329 -16.69 -11.91 10.18
N ASP A 330 -15.82 -11.20 10.90
CA ASP A 330 -16.20 -10.04 11.70
C ASP A 330 -15.89 -8.72 10.99
N ILE A 331 -14.85 -8.70 10.17
CA ILE A 331 -14.52 -7.61 9.25
C ILE A 331 -13.88 -8.19 7.99
N GLN A 332 -14.38 -7.81 6.82
CA GLN A 332 -13.81 -8.20 5.55
C GLN A 332 -14.09 -7.14 4.50
N GLU A 333 -13.04 -6.59 3.89
CA GLU A 333 -13.13 -5.60 2.84
C GLU A 333 -12.30 -5.96 1.61
N ARG A 334 -11.66 -7.13 1.58
CA ARG A 334 -10.82 -7.59 0.47
C ARG A 334 -11.45 -8.82 -0.16
N HIS A 335 -11.30 -8.95 -1.48
CA HIS A 335 -11.72 -10.08 -2.31
C HIS A 335 -13.23 -10.29 -2.46
N ILE A 336 -14.06 -9.77 -1.55
CA ILE A 336 -15.53 -9.87 -1.63
C ILE A 336 -16.18 -8.56 -2.09
N ASP A 337 -15.40 -7.52 -2.29
CA ASP A 337 -15.81 -6.13 -2.48
C ASP A 337 -16.12 -5.76 -3.95
N SER A 338 -16.25 -6.75 -4.85
CA SER A 338 -16.72 -6.50 -6.21
C SER A 338 -18.16 -5.99 -6.23
N LEU A 339 -18.50 -5.12 -7.18
CA LEU A 339 -19.85 -4.57 -7.30
C LEU A 339 -20.90 -5.65 -7.54
N GLN A 340 -20.55 -6.76 -8.22
CA GLN A 340 -21.42 -7.91 -8.45
C GLN A 340 -21.80 -8.64 -7.16
N ASN A 341 -20.94 -8.65 -6.16
CA ASN A 341 -21.20 -9.27 -4.86
C ASN A 341 -22.08 -8.41 -3.94
N LYS A 342 -22.14 -7.07 -4.20
CA LYS A 342 -22.83 -6.10 -3.33
C LYS A 342 -24.32 -6.42 -3.11
N PRO A 343 -25.12 -6.76 -4.14
CA PRO A 343 -26.53 -7.12 -3.94
C PRO A 343 -26.70 -8.32 -2.99
N THR A 344 -25.94 -9.38 -3.21
CA THR A 344 -26.00 -10.61 -2.38
C THR A 344 -25.63 -10.30 -0.93
N LEU A 345 -24.55 -9.56 -0.69
CA LEU A 345 -24.13 -9.19 0.66
C LEU A 345 -25.13 -8.22 1.31
N SER A 346 -25.70 -7.27 0.53
CA SER A 346 -26.72 -6.35 1.03
C SER A 346 -28.00 -7.05 1.50
N GLN A 347 -28.48 -8.03 0.75
CA GLN A 347 -29.69 -8.80 1.08
C GLN A 347 -29.50 -9.71 2.31
N ASN A 348 -28.28 -10.14 2.58
CA ASN A 348 -27.97 -11.09 3.66
C ASN A 348 -27.44 -10.42 4.93
N GLN A 349 -27.45 -9.08 5.06
CA GLN A 349 -26.94 -8.36 6.23
C GLN A 349 -27.57 -8.86 7.55
N GLN A 350 -28.88 -9.01 7.59
CA GLN A 350 -29.59 -9.48 8.79
C GLN A 350 -29.19 -10.91 9.15
N LYS A 351 -29.21 -11.83 8.20
CA LYS A 351 -28.85 -13.24 8.39
C LYS A 351 -27.38 -13.41 8.82
N GLY A 352 -26.47 -12.67 8.18
CA GLY A 352 -25.04 -12.70 8.49
C GLY A 352 -24.67 -11.89 9.73
N GLY A 353 -25.58 -11.05 10.25
CA GLY A 353 -25.35 -10.19 11.43
C GLY A 353 -24.28 -9.12 11.21
N TYR A 354 -24.19 -8.58 10.00
CA TYR A 354 -23.21 -7.55 9.63
C TYR A 354 -23.88 -6.34 8.97
N ARG A 355 -23.13 -5.24 8.89
CA ARG A 355 -23.43 -4.04 8.10
C ARG A 355 -22.39 -3.86 7.02
N LEU A 356 -22.73 -3.11 5.98
CA LEU A 356 -21.76 -2.64 4.98
C LEU A 356 -21.10 -1.36 5.46
N VAL A 357 -19.81 -1.23 5.15
CA VAL A 357 -19.02 0.01 5.26
C VAL A 357 -18.56 0.44 3.87
N GLU A 358 -18.46 1.74 3.64
CA GLU A 358 -18.02 2.29 2.35
C GLU A 358 -16.49 2.41 2.31
N LEU A 359 -15.91 2.00 1.19
CA LEU A 359 -14.50 2.15 0.89
C LEU A 359 -14.33 3.15 -0.25
N GLU A 360 -13.74 4.31 0.03
CA GLU A 360 -13.49 5.34 -0.98
C GLU A 360 -12.32 4.95 -1.87
N ALA A 361 -12.57 4.91 -3.17
CA ALA A 361 -11.50 4.64 -4.13
C ALA A 361 -10.47 5.78 -4.12
N THR A 362 -9.21 5.43 -3.90
CA THR A 362 -8.06 6.34 -4.01
C THR A 362 -7.32 6.17 -5.33
N SER A 363 -7.44 5.02 -5.97
CA SER A 363 -6.83 4.70 -7.26
C SER A 363 -7.41 5.53 -8.40
N ALA A 364 -6.61 5.77 -9.44
CA ALA A 364 -7.06 6.44 -10.67
C ALA A 364 -7.91 5.50 -11.53
N GLN A 365 -7.51 4.24 -11.64
CA GLN A 365 -8.08 3.25 -12.55
C GLN A 365 -8.62 2.06 -11.80
N GLN A 366 -9.73 1.52 -12.29
CA GLN A 366 -10.18 0.18 -11.90
C GLN A 366 -9.34 -0.89 -12.59
N VAL A 367 -9.10 -0.73 -13.88
CA VAL A 367 -8.26 -1.60 -14.70
C VAL A 367 -7.36 -0.76 -15.61
N GLN A 368 -6.06 -0.93 -15.47
CA GLN A 368 -5.03 -0.36 -16.32
C GLN A 368 -4.36 -1.48 -17.10
N ILE A 369 -4.20 -1.31 -18.42
CA ILE A 369 -3.54 -2.26 -19.30
C ILE A 369 -2.12 -1.75 -19.60
N TYR A 370 -1.14 -2.58 -19.32
CA TYR A 370 0.28 -2.35 -19.56
C TYR A 370 0.77 -3.26 -20.67
N LEU A 371 1.15 -2.72 -21.80
CA LEU A 371 1.91 -3.43 -22.82
C LEU A 371 3.41 -3.33 -22.50
N ASN A 372 4.15 -4.40 -22.64
CA ASN A 372 5.57 -4.43 -22.27
C ASN A 372 6.44 -3.70 -23.31
N LEU A 373 6.75 -2.44 -23.06
CA LEU A 373 7.57 -1.57 -23.93
C LEU A 373 9.05 -1.99 -23.97
N THR A 374 9.45 -2.91 -23.11
CA THR A 374 10.81 -3.47 -23.03
C THR A 374 10.84 -4.95 -23.41
N HIS A 375 9.85 -5.41 -24.18
CA HIS A 375 9.69 -6.81 -24.55
C HIS A 375 10.96 -7.41 -25.15
N LYS A 376 11.29 -8.68 -24.81
CA LYS A 376 12.49 -9.36 -25.27
C LYS A 376 12.52 -9.53 -26.79
N ASP A 377 11.37 -9.89 -27.40
CA ASP A 377 11.22 -9.90 -28.85
C ASP A 377 11.24 -8.47 -29.42
N PRO A 378 12.23 -8.12 -30.27
CA PRO A 378 12.35 -6.77 -30.87
C PRO A 378 11.12 -6.34 -31.68
N LYS A 379 10.43 -7.30 -32.33
CA LYS A 379 9.23 -6.99 -33.14
C LYS A 379 8.01 -6.66 -32.27
N MET A 380 7.86 -7.36 -31.15
CA MET A 380 6.84 -7.04 -30.16
C MET A 380 7.15 -5.70 -29.48
N ARG A 381 8.41 -5.48 -29.12
CA ARG A 381 8.87 -4.22 -28.53
C ARG A 381 8.64 -3.02 -29.47
N GLU A 382 8.93 -3.17 -30.77
CA GLU A 382 8.64 -2.14 -31.78
C GLU A 382 7.14 -1.84 -31.87
N MET A 383 6.31 -2.88 -31.93
CA MET A 383 4.84 -2.76 -32.00
C MET A 383 4.28 -2.07 -30.74
N PHE A 384 4.63 -2.55 -29.56
CA PHE A 384 4.15 -1.96 -28.31
C PHE A 384 4.72 -0.56 -28.05
N GLY A 385 5.96 -0.30 -28.49
CA GLY A 385 6.61 1.01 -28.44
C GLY A 385 5.97 2.06 -29.35
N ASN A 386 5.23 1.64 -30.37
CA ASN A 386 4.53 2.57 -31.27
C ASN A 386 3.33 3.22 -30.55
N LYS A 387 3.41 4.52 -30.30
CA LYS A 387 2.35 5.28 -29.64
C LYS A 387 1.01 5.17 -30.37
N GLN A 388 1.02 5.25 -31.70
CA GLN A 388 -0.21 5.19 -32.52
C GLN A 388 -0.86 3.80 -32.40
N PHE A 389 -0.08 2.72 -32.26
CA PHE A 389 -0.62 1.39 -31.98
C PHE A 389 -1.41 1.38 -30.66
N ARG A 390 -0.85 1.95 -29.58
CA ARG A 390 -1.55 2.03 -28.28
C ARG A 390 -2.79 2.92 -28.35
N GLN A 391 -2.73 4.03 -29.11
CA GLN A 391 -3.89 4.91 -29.32
C GLN A 391 -5.02 4.17 -30.05
N ALA A 392 -4.69 3.42 -31.10
CA ALA A 392 -5.68 2.62 -31.82
C ALA A 392 -6.31 1.54 -30.94
N LEU A 393 -5.53 0.85 -30.11
CA LEU A 393 -6.06 -0.10 -29.11
C LEU A 393 -7.03 0.58 -28.15
N SER A 394 -6.71 1.78 -27.69
CA SER A 394 -7.59 2.52 -26.77
C SER A 394 -8.90 2.93 -27.42
N LEU A 395 -8.87 3.46 -28.65
CA LEU A 395 -10.05 3.82 -29.43
C LEU A 395 -10.93 2.60 -29.77
N GLY A 396 -10.32 1.41 -29.84
CA GLY A 396 -11.00 0.15 -30.04
C GLY A 396 -11.76 -0.38 -28.82
N ILE A 397 -11.62 0.22 -27.63
CA ILE A 397 -12.30 -0.22 -26.40
C ILE A 397 -13.65 0.48 -26.23
N ASN A 398 -14.73 -0.29 -26.22
CA ASN A 398 -16.06 0.21 -25.85
C ASN A 398 -16.19 0.30 -24.31
N ARG A 399 -15.67 1.39 -23.74
CA ARG A 399 -15.66 1.62 -22.30
C ARG A 399 -17.06 1.72 -21.71
N LYS A 400 -18.02 2.26 -22.48
CA LYS A 400 -19.40 2.35 -22.02
C LYS A 400 -19.99 0.96 -21.76
N GLU A 401 -19.81 0.02 -22.67
CA GLU A 401 -20.29 -1.35 -22.50
C GLU A 401 -19.66 -2.03 -21.29
N ILE A 402 -18.33 -1.86 -21.10
CA ILE A 402 -17.62 -2.40 -19.94
C ILE A 402 -18.19 -1.80 -18.63
N ILE A 403 -18.38 -0.48 -18.60
CA ILE A 403 -18.91 0.22 -17.42
C ILE A 403 -20.32 -0.26 -17.10
N ASP A 404 -21.18 -0.41 -18.10
CA ASP A 404 -22.56 -0.86 -17.90
C ASP A 404 -22.62 -2.32 -17.41
N LEU A 405 -21.84 -3.22 -18.01
CA LEU A 405 -21.89 -4.66 -17.71
C LEU A 405 -21.09 -5.08 -16.49
N VAL A 406 -19.88 -4.53 -16.32
CA VAL A 406 -18.97 -4.95 -15.24
C VAL A 406 -19.10 -4.04 -14.02
N TYR A 407 -19.24 -2.75 -14.22
CA TYR A 407 -19.27 -1.76 -13.13
C TYR A 407 -20.67 -1.17 -12.86
N LEU A 408 -21.74 -1.79 -13.41
CA LEU A 408 -23.15 -1.45 -13.14
C LEU A 408 -23.46 0.04 -13.36
N GLY A 409 -22.84 0.66 -14.33
CA GLY A 409 -22.97 2.09 -14.64
C GLY A 409 -22.33 3.04 -13.61
N GLN A 410 -21.56 2.54 -12.63
CA GLN A 410 -21.03 3.34 -11.51
C GLN A 410 -19.66 3.96 -11.79
N SER A 411 -19.17 3.93 -13.02
CA SER A 411 -17.88 4.49 -13.40
C SER A 411 -18.02 5.40 -14.63
N GLU A 412 -16.91 5.96 -15.06
CA GLU A 412 -16.78 6.75 -16.26
C GLU A 412 -15.49 6.40 -17.02
N PRO A 413 -15.43 6.60 -18.35
CA PRO A 413 -14.21 6.38 -19.11
C PRO A 413 -13.07 7.22 -18.56
N PHE A 414 -11.90 6.61 -18.34
CA PHE A 414 -10.77 7.28 -17.74
C PHE A 414 -9.45 6.62 -18.18
N GLN A 415 -8.38 7.40 -18.40
CA GLN A 415 -7.05 6.87 -18.74
C GLN A 415 -6.20 6.69 -17.48
N THR A 416 -5.53 7.72 -17.05
CA THR A 416 -4.70 7.73 -15.84
C THR A 416 -4.59 9.16 -15.31
N GLY A 417 -3.93 9.33 -14.18
CA GLY A 417 -3.72 10.64 -13.58
C GLY A 417 -4.52 10.87 -12.30
N PRO A 418 -4.35 12.03 -11.66
CA PRO A 418 -5.13 12.39 -10.49
C PRO A 418 -6.64 12.38 -10.79
N ARG A 419 -7.43 11.93 -9.81
CA ARG A 419 -8.89 11.83 -9.92
C ARG A 419 -9.54 13.22 -10.12
N PRO A 420 -10.75 13.28 -10.73
CA PRO A 420 -11.54 14.52 -10.75
C PRO A 420 -11.69 15.10 -9.33
N GLY A 421 -11.52 16.43 -9.21
CA GLY A 421 -11.51 17.12 -7.92
C GLY A 421 -10.14 17.24 -7.23
N HIS A 422 -9.13 16.48 -7.65
CA HIS A 422 -7.78 16.68 -7.17
C HIS A 422 -7.19 18.01 -7.72
N PRO A 423 -6.44 18.80 -6.91
CA PRO A 423 -5.87 20.09 -7.34
C PRO A 423 -4.96 20.02 -8.58
N TRP A 424 -4.42 18.85 -8.87
CA TRP A 424 -3.51 18.60 -10.00
C TRP A 424 -4.16 17.77 -11.11
N TYR A 425 -5.50 17.69 -11.15
CA TYR A 425 -6.22 16.99 -12.21
C TYR A 425 -5.78 17.50 -13.59
N ASN A 426 -5.53 16.57 -14.53
CA ASN A 426 -5.12 16.86 -15.89
C ASN A 426 -6.10 16.20 -16.86
N GLU A 427 -6.96 17.02 -17.46
CA GLU A 427 -8.02 16.57 -18.36
C GLU A 427 -7.48 15.78 -19.56
N ARG A 428 -6.40 16.28 -20.19
CA ARG A 428 -5.80 15.62 -21.36
C ARG A 428 -5.28 14.22 -20.99
N LEU A 429 -4.52 14.10 -19.91
CA LEU A 429 -3.99 12.81 -19.45
C LEU A 429 -5.13 11.84 -19.12
N SER A 430 -6.20 12.34 -18.52
CA SER A 430 -7.30 11.52 -18.00
C SER A 430 -8.32 11.12 -19.06
N ARG A 431 -8.47 11.89 -20.16
CA ARG A 431 -9.59 11.72 -21.10
C ARG A 431 -9.18 11.42 -22.55
N GLN A 432 -7.91 11.60 -22.94
CA GLN A 432 -7.50 11.39 -24.33
C GLN A 432 -7.76 9.93 -24.76
N PHE A 433 -8.25 9.75 -26.00
CA PHE A 433 -8.54 8.44 -26.62
C PHE A 433 -9.47 7.53 -25.77
N THR A 434 -10.37 8.10 -24.97
CA THR A 434 -11.37 7.32 -24.21
C THR A 434 -12.66 7.10 -24.99
N ASN A 435 -12.90 7.83 -26.06
CA ASN A 435 -14.02 7.60 -26.97
C ASN A 435 -13.90 6.25 -27.69
N PHE A 436 -15.01 5.61 -27.97
CA PHE A 436 -15.07 4.40 -28.80
C PHE A 436 -15.16 4.78 -30.27
N ASP A 437 -14.11 4.53 -31.01
CA ASP A 437 -14.03 4.81 -32.47
C ASP A 437 -13.24 3.71 -33.19
N PRO A 438 -13.86 2.56 -33.44
CA PRO A 438 -13.20 1.45 -34.14
C PRO A 438 -12.84 1.79 -35.59
N LYS A 439 -13.50 2.75 -36.22
CA LYS A 439 -13.14 3.22 -37.56
C LYS A 439 -11.78 3.93 -37.52
N GLN A 440 -11.62 4.92 -36.68
CA GLN A 440 -10.37 5.63 -36.50
C GLN A 440 -9.24 4.67 -36.03
N ALA A 441 -9.56 3.72 -35.16
CA ALA A 441 -8.60 2.68 -34.73
C ALA A 441 -8.08 1.86 -35.93
N ASN A 442 -8.98 1.42 -36.83
CA ASN A 442 -8.59 0.69 -38.04
C ASN A 442 -7.74 1.56 -39.00
N GLU A 443 -8.13 2.82 -39.24
CA GLU A 443 -7.37 3.76 -40.09
C GLU A 443 -5.95 3.99 -39.54
N ILE A 444 -5.78 4.13 -38.22
CA ILE A 444 -4.48 4.27 -37.59
C ILE A 444 -3.64 2.98 -37.82
N LEU A 445 -4.21 1.80 -37.52
CA LEU A 445 -3.51 0.53 -37.66
C LEU A 445 -3.10 0.26 -39.09
N ASP A 446 -3.95 0.61 -40.07
CA ASP A 446 -3.61 0.48 -41.49
C ASP A 446 -2.43 1.40 -41.88
N LYS A 447 -2.47 2.66 -41.42
CA LYS A 447 -1.42 3.66 -41.71
C LYS A 447 -0.06 3.30 -41.11
N ILE A 448 -0.02 2.65 -39.95
CA ILE A 448 1.24 2.26 -39.28
C ILE A 448 1.76 0.87 -39.72
N GLY A 449 1.20 0.27 -40.78
CA GLY A 449 1.73 -0.91 -41.40
C GLY A 449 1.07 -2.23 -41.04
N TYR A 450 -0.05 -2.23 -40.33
CA TYR A 450 -0.83 -3.43 -39.94
C TYR A 450 -2.10 -3.63 -40.79
N ALA A 451 -2.11 -3.18 -42.06
CA ALA A 451 -3.28 -3.26 -42.92
C ALA A 451 -3.60 -4.69 -43.40
N LYS A 452 -2.57 -5.55 -43.53
CA LYS A 452 -2.76 -6.93 -43.97
C LYS A 452 -3.46 -7.76 -42.91
N ARG A 453 -4.37 -8.66 -43.35
CA ARG A 453 -5.10 -9.57 -42.45
C ARG A 453 -5.00 -11.02 -42.92
N ASP A 454 -5.09 -11.96 -41.98
CA ASP A 454 -5.18 -13.39 -42.28
C ASP A 454 -6.61 -13.81 -42.66
N ALA A 455 -6.81 -15.10 -42.93
CA ALA A 455 -8.09 -15.68 -43.30
C ALA A 455 -9.18 -15.53 -42.20
N GLN A 456 -8.77 -15.31 -40.92
CA GLN A 456 -9.64 -15.10 -39.78
C GLN A 456 -9.87 -13.61 -39.49
N LYS A 457 -9.41 -12.72 -40.39
CA LYS A 457 -9.52 -11.25 -40.33
C LYS A 457 -8.65 -10.58 -39.24
N PHE A 458 -7.74 -11.32 -38.60
CA PHE A 458 -6.76 -10.72 -37.70
C PHE A 458 -5.61 -10.08 -38.49
N ARG A 459 -5.11 -8.97 -37.97
CA ARG A 459 -4.02 -8.20 -38.60
C ARG A 459 -2.71 -8.96 -38.55
N LEU A 460 -1.90 -8.74 -39.58
CA LEU A 460 -0.54 -9.26 -39.67
C LEU A 460 0.46 -8.14 -39.39
N ARG A 461 1.51 -8.47 -38.68
CA ARG A 461 2.68 -7.63 -38.49
C ARG A 461 3.46 -7.53 -39.82
N PRO A 462 4.39 -6.57 -39.98
CA PRO A 462 5.24 -6.48 -41.18
C PRO A 462 6.04 -7.74 -41.49
N ASP A 463 6.37 -8.56 -40.48
CA ASP A 463 7.07 -9.85 -40.63
C ASP A 463 6.13 -11.01 -41.02
N GLY A 464 4.84 -10.75 -41.24
CA GLY A 464 3.85 -11.74 -41.66
C GLY A 464 3.23 -12.53 -40.51
N GLN A 465 3.68 -12.36 -39.28
CA GLN A 465 3.05 -13.00 -38.12
C GLN A 465 1.77 -12.26 -37.71
N ARG A 466 0.81 -12.98 -37.10
CA ARG A 466 -0.40 -12.37 -36.55
C ARG A 466 -0.06 -11.37 -35.48
N VAL A 467 -0.79 -10.26 -35.43
CA VAL A 467 -0.81 -9.37 -34.28
C VAL A 467 -1.50 -10.09 -33.14
N PHE A 468 -0.72 -10.79 -32.34
CA PHE A 468 -1.17 -11.61 -31.21
C PHE A 468 -0.30 -11.32 -29.98
N PHE A 469 -0.94 -11.21 -28.80
CA PHE A 469 -0.27 -11.11 -27.51
C PHE A 469 -1.20 -11.51 -26.36
N SER A 470 -0.62 -11.78 -25.21
CA SER A 470 -1.34 -12.11 -23.99
C SER A 470 -1.31 -10.97 -22.97
N ILE A 471 -2.38 -10.82 -22.19
CA ILE A 471 -2.43 -9.93 -21.03
C ILE A 471 -2.54 -10.78 -19.76
N ASP A 472 -1.51 -10.73 -18.92
CA ASP A 472 -1.49 -11.42 -17.63
C ASP A 472 -2.41 -10.74 -16.63
N VAL A 473 -3.26 -11.51 -15.94
CA VAL A 473 -4.19 -11.05 -14.90
C VAL A 473 -4.25 -12.03 -13.74
N ILE A 474 -4.39 -11.50 -12.52
CA ILE A 474 -4.55 -12.28 -11.29
C ILE A 474 -6.04 -12.33 -10.92
N PRO A 475 -6.77 -13.40 -11.28
CA PRO A 475 -8.22 -13.47 -11.04
C PRO A 475 -8.58 -13.46 -9.56
N THR A 476 -7.71 -13.98 -8.71
CA THR A 476 -7.93 -14.02 -7.26
C THR A 476 -7.80 -12.67 -6.55
N LEU A 477 -7.18 -11.69 -7.21
CA LEU A 477 -6.97 -10.36 -6.65
C LEU A 477 -7.92 -9.33 -7.27
N TYR A 478 -8.18 -9.47 -8.57
CA TYR A 478 -9.01 -8.54 -9.36
C TYR A 478 -9.96 -9.31 -10.28
N PRO A 479 -11.04 -9.92 -9.75
CA PRO A 479 -11.99 -10.71 -10.56
C PRO A 479 -12.62 -9.86 -11.67
N ASP A 480 -13.02 -8.62 -11.39
CA ASP A 480 -13.62 -7.71 -12.37
C ASP A 480 -12.68 -7.37 -13.54
N ALA A 481 -11.37 -7.50 -13.34
CA ALA A 481 -10.39 -7.29 -14.42
C ALA A 481 -10.43 -8.41 -15.46
N VAL A 482 -10.79 -9.64 -15.08
CA VAL A 482 -10.96 -10.76 -16.02
C VAL A 482 -12.14 -10.46 -16.95
N ASP A 483 -13.29 -10.13 -16.39
CA ASP A 483 -14.51 -9.80 -17.18
C ASP A 483 -14.25 -8.57 -18.07
N THR A 484 -13.59 -7.55 -17.55
CA THR A 484 -13.17 -6.37 -18.32
C THR A 484 -12.29 -6.76 -19.51
N LEU A 485 -11.28 -7.61 -19.30
CA LEU A 485 -10.34 -8.03 -20.35
C LEU A 485 -11.00 -8.95 -21.40
N GLU A 486 -11.96 -9.78 -21.03
CA GLU A 486 -12.73 -10.58 -22.02
C GLU A 486 -13.58 -9.69 -22.93
N LEU A 487 -14.14 -8.60 -22.40
CA LEU A 487 -14.81 -7.59 -23.24
C LEU A 487 -13.79 -6.84 -24.12
N VAL A 488 -12.65 -6.42 -23.58
CA VAL A 488 -11.58 -5.78 -24.36
C VAL A 488 -11.08 -6.68 -25.48
N LYS A 489 -10.90 -7.97 -25.22
CA LYS A 489 -10.50 -8.99 -26.22
C LYS A 489 -11.49 -9.02 -27.38
N ARG A 490 -12.80 -9.03 -27.13
CA ARG A 490 -13.82 -8.98 -28.15
C ARG A 490 -13.74 -7.68 -28.97
N HIS A 491 -13.64 -6.53 -28.29
CA HIS A 491 -13.52 -5.24 -28.95
C HIS A 491 -12.25 -5.13 -29.81
N TRP A 492 -11.13 -5.68 -29.35
CA TRP A 492 -9.89 -5.68 -30.15
C TRP A 492 -9.93 -6.67 -31.31
N ALA A 493 -10.66 -7.77 -31.20
CA ALA A 493 -10.89 -8.66 -32.33
C ALA A 493 -11.66 -7.93 -33.47
N ASP A 494 -12.61 -7.04 -33.17
CA ASP A 494 -13.35 -6.24 -34.16
C ASP A 494 -12.42 -5.31 -34.96
N ILE A 495 -11.33 -4.84 -34.38
CA ILE A 495 -10.30 -4.06 -35.08
C ILE A 495 -9.14 -4.95 -35.59
N GLY A 496 -9.27 -6.27 -35.49
CA GLY A 496 -8.33 -7.27 -36.04
C GLY A 496 -7.09 -7.52 -35.16
N VAL A 497 -7.14 -7.25 -33.89
CA VAL A 497 -6.06 -7.55 -32.94
C VAL A 497 -6.46 -8.78 -32.12
N ASP A 498 -5.63 -9.82 -32.15
CA ASP A 498 -5.83 -11.05 -31.42
C ASP A 498 -5.19 -10.93 -30.03
N MET A 499 -5.99 -11.11 -28.97
CA MET A 499 -5.50 -11.01 -27.60
C MET A 499 -5.98 -12.19 -26.76
N LYS A 500 -5.09 -12.72 -25.94
CA LYS A 500 -5.41 -13.76 -24.97
C LYS A 500 -5.44 -13.17 -23.56
N VAL A 501 -6.56 -13.37 -22.84
CA VAL A 501 -6.59 -13.16 -21.39
C VAL A 501 -5.88 -14.33 -20.72
N ASN A 502 -4.76 -14.05 -20.06
CA ASN A 502 -3.93 -15.06 -19.42
C ASN A 502 -4.07 -14.99 -17.89
N THR A 503 -4.99 -15.79 -17.37
CA THR A 503 -5.22 -15.89 -15.92
C THR A 503 -4.11 -16.70 -15.27
N ILE A 504 -3.38 -16.09 -14.34
CA ILE A 504 -2.25 -16.72 -13.66
C ILE A 504 -2.28 -16.47 -12.16
N GLU A 505 -1.58 -17.32 -11.44
CA GLU A 505 -1.41 -17.23 -10.01
C GLU A 505 -0.47 -16.04 -9.65
N ARG A 506 -0.68 -15.42 -8.48
CA ARG A 506 -0.01 -14.18 -8.10
C ARG A 506 1.52 -14.29 -8.06
N ALA A 507 2.07 -15.38 -7.53
CA ALA A 507 3.52 -15.57 -7.46
C ALA A 507 4.12 -15.67 -8.88
N LEU A 508 3.44 -16.40 -9.77
CA LEU A 508 3.86 -16.53 -11.18
C LEU A 508 3.78 -15.18 -11.91
N PHE A 509 2.74 -14.36 -11.63
CA PHE A 509 2.63 -13.02 -12.20
C PHE A 509 3.86 -12.16 -11.86
N TYR A 510 4.31 -12.20 -10.60
CA TYR A 510 5.52 -11.47 -10.21
C TYR A 510 6.78 -12.03 -10.88
N THR A 511 6.98 -13.35 -10.84
CA THR A 511 8.14 -14.02 -11.45
C THR A 511 8.24 -13.72 -12.95
N ARG A 512 7.13 -13.79 -13.70
CA ARG A 512 7.13 -13.45 -15.13
C ARG A 512 7.49 -11.98 -15.38
N GLY A 513 6.97 -11.08 -14.56
CA GLY A 513 7.33 -9.66 -14.63
C GLY A 513 8.81 -9.42 -14.34
N ASP A 514 9.32 -9.94 -13.22
CA ASP A 514 10.71 -9.77 -12.79
C ASP A 514 11.70 -10.31 -13.84
N ASN A 515 11.32 -11.37 -14.54
CA ASN A 515 12.08 -11.93 -15.66
C ASN A 515 11.81 -11.24 -17.01
N ASN A 516 10.93 -10.23 -17.08
CA ASN A 516 10.50 -9.58 -18.32
C ASN A 516 9.93 -10.57 -19.37
N ASP A 517 9.16 -11.58 -18.91
CA ASP A 517 8.63 -12.70 -19.73
C ASP A 517 7.13 -12.56 -20.04
N HIS A 518 6.56 -11.37 -19.96
CA HIS A 518 5.15 -11.08 -20.26
C HIS A 518 5.02 -10.19 -21.50
N ASP A 519 3.94 -10.37 -22.27
CA ASP A 519 3.61 -9.46 -23.39
C ASP A 519 2.92 -8.20 -22.85
N GLY A 520 1.98 -8.39 -21.96
CA GLY A 520 1.30 -7.33 -21.24
C GLY A 520 0.75 -7.84 -19.92
N ALA A 521 0.29 -6.91 -19.09
CA ALA A 521 -0.29 -7.20 -17.78
C ALA A 521 -1.41 -6.21 -17.47
N THR A 522 -2.24 -6.53 -16.46
CA THR A 522 -3.19 -5.58 -15.91
C THR A 522 -3.01 -5.43 -14.40
N TRP A 523 -3.27 -4.22 -13.93
CA TRP A 523 -3.30 -3.86 -12.52
C TRP A 523 -4.22 -2.65 -12.31
N PRO A 524 -4.78 -2.38 -11.12
CA PRO A 524 -5.40 -1.09 -10.84
C PRO A 524 -4.39 0.05 -10.98
N GLY A 525 -4.78 1.14 -11.64
CA GLY A 525 -3.93 2.31 -11.80
C GLY A 525 -3.88 3.14 -10.51
N PRO A 526 -2.73 3.24 -9.82
CA PRO A 526 -2.59 4.01 -8.59
C PRO A 526 -2.48 5.53 -8.86
N GLY A 527 -2.21 6.30 -7.80
CA GLY A 527 -1.87 7.72 -7.92
C GLY A 527 -3.08 8.64 -8.17
N GLY A 528 -4.29 8.18 -7.95
CA GLY A 528 -5.50 8.97 -8.14
C GLY A 528 -5.64 10.11 -7.13
N LEU A 529 -5.59 9.81 -5.84
CA LEU A 529 -5.56 10.79 -4.75
C LEU A 529 -4.17 11.01 -4.16
N ASP A 530 -3.24 10.10 -4.43
CA ASP A 530 -1.90 10.07 -3.87
C ASP A 530 -0.78 10.02 -4.94
N PRO A 531 -0.79 10.92 -5.94
CA PRO A 531 0.11 10.84 -7.10
C PRO A 531 1.60 10.94 -6.73
N MET A 532 1.92 11.47 -5.56
CA MET A 532 3.28 11.55 -5.04
C MET A 532 3.74 10.30 -4.28
N LEU A 533 2.80 9.50 -3.78
CA LEU A 533 3.12 8.30 -2.98
C LEU A 533 3.20 7.06 -3.85
N ASP A 534 2.46 7.01 -4.94
CA ASP A 534 2.48 5.90 -5.88
C ASP A 534 2.49 6.37 -7.35
N PRO A 535 3.65 6.85 -7.85
CA PRO A 535 3.79 7.42 -9.19
C PRO A 535 4.07 6.39 -10.29
N ARG A 536 3.87 5.08 -10.07
CA ARG A 536 4.31 3.99 -10.97
C ARG A 536 3.75 4.05 -12.39
N ASP A 537 2.65 4.76 -12.62
CA ASP A 537 2.06 4.97 -13.95
C ASP A 537 2.57 6.26 -14.62
N TYR A 538 3.27 7.12 -13.90
CA TYR A 538 3.81 8.36 -14.43
C TYR A 538 5.23 8.22 -14.95
N PHE A 539 6.01 7.32 -14.36
CA PHE A 539 7.31 6.87 -14.85
C PHE A 539 7.66 5.50 -14.25
N ALA A 540 8.61 4.80 -14.86
CA ALA A 540 9.03 3.46 -14.45
C ALA A 540 9.81 3.53 -13.14
N GLN A 541 9.12 3.43 -12.00
CA GLN A 541 9.71 3.58 -10.67
C GLN A 541 9.76 2.26 -9.89
N HIS A 542 8.72 1.43 -10.00
CA HIS A 542 8.55 0.27 -9.12
C HIS A 542 8.61 -1.04 -9.92
N PRO A 543 9.59 -1.94 -9.65
CA PRO A 543 9.79 -3.16 -10.42
C PRO A 543 8.53 -4.04 -10.49
N GLN A 544 7.80 -4.18 -9.39
CA GLN A 544 6.58 -4.98 -9.36
C GLN A 544 5.34 -4.23 -9.87
N GLY A 545 5.40 -2.91 -10.02
CA GLY A 545 4.26 -2.07 -10.37
C GLY A 545 4.27 -1.52 -11.79
N SER A 546 5.42 -1.02 -12.27
CA SER A 546 5.55 -0.43 -13.61
C SER A 546 5.67 -1.52 -14.68
N ARG A 547 4.61 -2.33 -14.84
CA ARG A 547 4.58 -3.52 -15.69
C ARG A 547 4.81 -3.25 -17.17
N TYR A 548 4.70 -2.01 -17.60
CA TYR A 548 5.00 -1.63 -18.99
C TYR A 548 6.49 -1.56 -19.29
N ALA A 549 7.39 -1.50 -18.29
CA ALA A 549 8.82 -1.37 -18.54
C ALA A 549 9.70 -1.68 -17.31
N ILE A 550 9.69 -2.91 -16.83
CA ILE A 550 10.47 -3.35 -15.66
C ILE A 550 11.98 -3.11 -15.82
N PRO A 551 12.64 -3.40 -16.96
CA PRO A 551 14.04 -3.06 -17.15
C PRO A 551 14.39 -1.57 -16.98
N TRP A 552 13.46 -0.64 -17.25
CA TRP A 552 13.67 0.78 -16.96
C TRP A 552 13.68 1.08 -15.47
N THR A 553 12.86 0.36 -14.68
CA THR A 553 12.86 0.53 -13.22
C THR A 553 14.19 0.09 -12.61
N ILE A 554 14.77 -1.00 -13.14
CA ILE A 554 16.07 -1.50 -12.71
C ILE A 554 17.17 -0.50 -13.05
N TRP A 555 17.11 0.13 -14.23
CA TRP A 555 18.06 1.17 -14.64
C TRP A 555 18.04 2.37 -13.71
N PHE A 556 16.85 2.88 -13.36
CA PHE A 556 16.72 3.98 -12.40
C PHE A 556 17.22 3.59 -11.02
N ALA A 557 16.87 2.41 -10.54
CA ALA A 557 17.26 1.93 -9.21
C ALA A 557 18.77 1.69 -9.08
N SER A 558 19.42 1.22 -10.17
CA SER A 558 20.87 0.94 -10.22
C SER A 558 21.72 2.16 -10.60
N ASN A 559 21.13 3.34 -10.81
CA ASN A 559 21.81 4.53 -11.37
C ASN A 559 22.51 4.23 -12.70
N GLY A 560 21.85 3.51 -13.58
CA GLY A 560 22.30 3.20 -14.93
C GLY A 560 23.29 2.04 -15.07
N LYS A 561 23.53 1.28 -13.99
CA LYS A 561 24.48 0.14 -14.02
C LYS A 561 23.85 -1.14 -14.56
N ASP A 562 22.58 -1.35 -14.31
CA ASP A 562 21.82 -2.53 -14.70
C ASP A 562 20.50 -2.13 -15.35
N GLY A 563 19.85 -3.07 -16.03
CA GLY A 563 18.58 -2.86 -16.70
C GLY A 563 18.74 -2.34 -18.13
N GLN A 564 17.71 -1.64 -18.61
CA GLN A 564 17.70 -0.99 -19.91
C GLN A 564 17.51 0.51 -19.74
N GLU A 565 18.28 1.31 -20.45
CA GLU A 565 18.15 2.76 -20.41
C GLU A 565 16.77 3.21 -20.92
N PRO A 566 16.03 3.99 -20.10
CA PRO A 566 14.73 4.51 -20.49
C PRO A 566 14.84 5.65 -21.49
N PRO A 567 13.77 5.91 -22.27
CA PRO A 567 13.74 7.07 -23.17
C PRO A 567 13.80 8.39 -22.40
N GLU A 568 14.21 9.46 -23.08
CA GLU A 568 14.45 10.77 -22.47
C GLU A 568 13.21 11.32 -21.71
N SER A 569 12.00 11.07 -22.25
CA SER A 569 10.78 11.52 -21.56
C SER A 569 10.58 10.86 -20.18
N GLN A 570 11.03 9.61 -20.00
CA GLN A 570 10.99 8.92 -18.71
C GLN A 570 12.00 9.55 -17.72
N LYS A 571 13.20 9.84 -18.18
CA LYS A 571 14.24 10.50 -17.37
C LYS A 571 13.80 11.89 -16.95
N GLN A 572 13.19 12.66 -17.87
CA GLN A 572 12.66 13.99 -17.57
C GLN A 572 11.53 13.95 -16.54
N ARG A 573 10.59 13.00 -16.65
CA ARG A 573 9.51 12.79 -15.66
C ARG A 573 10.07 12.44 -14.30
N LYS A 574 11.05 11.51 -14.23
CA LYS A 574 11.74 11.16 -12.99
C LYS A 574 12.40 12.38 -12.36
N LYS A 575 13.12 13.19 -13.13
CA LYS A 575 13.77 14.41 -12.65
C LYS A 575 12.77 15.40 -12.07
N LEU A 576 11.68 15.69 -12.78
CA LEU A 576 10.60 16.58 -12.31
C LEU A 576 9.92 16.05 -11.05
N PHE A 577 9.75 14.74 -10.95
CA PHE A 577 9.21 14.11 -9.75
C PHE A 577 10.17 14.26 -8.55
N ASP A 578 11.47 14.08 -8.75
CA ASP A 578 12.46 14.28 -7.70
C ASP A 578 12.51 15.75 -7.23
N GLU A 579 12.35 16.71 -8.17
CA GLU A 579 12.20 18.13 -7.83
C GLU A 579 10.93 18.37 -7.00
N ALA A 580 9.82 17.71 -7.33
CA ALA A 580 8.59 17.78 -6.56
C ALA A 580 8.74 17.18 -5.15
N LEU A 581 9.43 16.04 -4.99
CA LEU A 581 9.73 15.40 -3.70
C LEU A 581 10.59 16.32 -2.80
N ALA A 582 11.52 17.05 -3.42
CA ALA A 582 12.41 17.97 -2.71
C ALA A 582 11.74 19.29 -2.32
N THR A 583 10.57 19.60 -2.86
CA THR A 583 9.94 20.93 -2.74
C THR A 583 8.88 20.95 -1.65
N ALA A 584 9.10 21.74 -0.59
CA ALA A 584 8.12 21.96 0.48
C ALA A 584 6.97 22.91 0.08
N ASP A 585 7.17 23.76 -0.91
CA ASP A 585 6.16 24.67 -1.46
C ASP A 585 5.14 23.90 -2.31
N LEU A 586 3.92 23.79 -1.83
CA LEU A 586 2.85 23.02 -2.49
C LEU A 586 2.52 23.50 -3.90
N LYS A 587 2.66 24.81 -4.17
CA LYS A 587 2.40 25.37 -5.50
C LYS A 587 3.48 24.93 -6.49
N LYS A 588 4.76 25.08 -6.12
CA LYS A 588 5.89 24.66 -6.96
C LYS A 588 5.88 23.14 -7.17
N ARG A 589 5.56 22.38 -6.11
CA ARG A 589 5.37 20.92 -6.20
C ARG A 589 4.31 20.57 -7.24
N GLY A 590 3.14 21.25 -7.19
CA GLY A 590 2.06 21.06 -8.15
C GLY A 590 2.44 21.44 -9.58
N GLU A 591 3.23 22.50 -9.77
CA GLU A 591 3.75 22.93 -11.07
C GLU A 591 4.69 21.88 -11.69
N ALA A 592 5.57 21.28 -10.88
CA ALA A 592 6.43 20.19 -11.31
C ALA A 592 5.61 18.94 -11.70
N MET A 593 4.64 18.55 -10.86
CA MET A 593 3.78 17.39 -11.15
C MET A 593 2.89 17.59 -12.38
N LYS A 594 2.37 18.78 -12.63
CA LYS A 594 1.63 19.06 -13.87
C LYS A 594 2.47 18.83 -15.11
N LYS A 595 3.76 19.22 -15.10
CA LYS A 595 4.69 18.92 -16.20
C LYS A 595 4.92 17.41 -16.35
N VAL A 596 5.00 16.64 -15.24
CA VAL A 596 5.05 15.17 -15.28
C VAL A 596 3.82 14.63 -16.01
N PHE A 597 2.62 15.10 -15.67
CA PHE A 597 1.37 14.63 -16.28
C PHE A 597 1.26 15.01 -17.76
N ASP A 598 1.72 16.19 -18.16
CA ASP A 598 1.75 16.59 -19.57
C ASP A 598 2.68 15.69 -20.38
N LEU A 599 3.86 15.35 -19.87
CA LEU A 599 4.79 14.42 -20.51
C LEU A 599 4.22 12.99 -20.55
N CYS A 600 3.46 12.55 -19.52
CA CYS A 600 2.75 11.27 -19.56
C CYS A 600 1.67 11.26 -20.65
N ALA A 601 0.91 12.34 -20.78
CA ALA A 601 -0.09 12.47 -21.84
C ALA A 601 0.55 12.43 -23.25
N ASP A 602 1.72 13.05 -23.40
CA ASP A 602 2.47 12.99 -24.66
C ASP A 602 3.01 11.59 -24.97
N ALA A 603 3.49 10.86 -23.96
CA ALA A 603 4.07 9.53 -24.15
C ALA A 603 3.00 8.44 -24.36
N TYR A 604 1.86 8.53 -23.69
CA TYR A 604 0.74 7.59 -23.77
C TYR A 604 1.17 6.12 -23.62
N GLU A 605 1.84 5.78 -22.51
CA GLU A 605 2.48 4.48 -22.33
C GLU A 605 1.57 3.38 -21.76
N THR A 606 0.46 3.76 -21.16
CA THR A 606 -0.53 2.86 -20.55
C THR A 606 -1.93 3.13 -21.08
N ILE A 607 -2.83 2.14 -21.01
CA ILE A 607 -4.21 2.26 -21.49
C ILE A 607 -5.15 2.02 -20.31
N GLY A 608 -5.86 3.08 -19.91
CA GLY A 608 -6.89 3.00 -18.88
C GLY A 608 -8.26 2.60 -19.44
N VAL A 609 -9.06 1.96 -18.62
CA VAL A 609 -10.42 1.56 -18.97
C VAL A 609 -11.46 2.51 -18.35
N CYS A 610 -11.51 2.58 -17.03
CA CYS A 610 -12.48 3.42 -16.34
C CYS A 610 -11.98 3.86 -14.96
N LEU A 611 -12.53 4.96 -14.45
CA LEU A 611 -12.23 5.50 -13.13
C LEU A 611 -12.54 4.48 -12.04
N ALA A 612 -11.64 4.35 -11.06
CA ALA A 612 -11.88 3.46 -9.94
C ALA A 612 -13.13 3.86 -9.14
N VAL A 613 -13.95 2.86 -8.83
CA VAL A 613 -15.23 3.06 -8.12
C VAL A 613 -15.08 2.80 -6.63
N ASN A 614 -15.94 3.44 -5.83
CA ASN A 614 -16.04 3.11 -4.42
C ASN A 614 -16.51 1.67 -4.25
N THR A 615 -15.85 0.94 -3.36
CA THR A 615 -16.21 -0.42 -3.00
C THR A 615 -16.82 -0.48 -1.60
N PHE A 616 -16.83 -1.62 -0.97
CA PHE A 616 -17.43 -1.80 0.34
C PHE A 616 -16.73 -2.92 1.13
N GLY A 617 -17.00 -2.97 2.42
CA GLY A 617 -16.65 -4.08 3.28
C GLY A 617 -17.82 -4.50 4.13
N ILE A 618 -17.74 -5.67 4.77
CA ILE A 618 -18.66 -6.11 5.81
C ILE A 618 -18.02 -5.92 7.17
N VAL A 619 -18.81 -5.55 8.16
CA VAL A 619 -18.41 -5.39 9.57
C VAL A 619 -19.54 -5.92 10.44
N LYS A 620 -19.26 -6.83 11.38
CA LYS A 620 -20.24 -7.36 12.34
C LYS A 620 -20.94 -6.24 13.08
N ASN A 621 -22.24 -6.38 13.32
CA ASN A 621 -23.05 -5.34 13.96
C ASN A 621 -22.61 -5.03 15.40
N ASN A 622 -22.10 -6.03 16.11
CA ASN A 622 -21.56 -5.88 17.47
C ASN A 622 -20.08 -5.46 17.51
N LEU A 623 -19.38 -5.33 16.36
CA LEU A 623 -18.02 -4.78 16.28
C LEU A 623 -18.11 -3.26 16.19
N GLN A 624 -17.60 -2.57 17.21
CA GLN A 624 -17.67 -1.12 17.39
C GLN A 624 -16.37 -0.43 17.02
N ASN A 625 -16.39 0.90 16.93
CA ASN A 625 -15.29 1.80 16.56
C ASN A 625 -14.74 1.61 15.13
N VAL A 626 -15.41 0.81 14.31
CA VAL A 626 -15.07 0.69 12.87
C VAL A 626 -15.77 1.83 12.13
N PRO A 627 -15.04 2.71 11.44
CA PRO A 627 -15.63 3.82 10.69
C PRO A 627 -16.62 3.33 9.63
N LYS A 628 -17.67 4.11 9.36
CA LYS A 628 -18.66 3.78 8.32
C LYS A 628 -18.10 3.95 6.91
N LYS A 629 -17.06 4.77 6.78
CA LYS A 629 -16.40 5.14 5.51
C LYS A 629 -14.93 5.44 5.76
N TYR A 630 -14.04 4.95 4.88
CA TYR A 630 -12.59 5.24 4.90
C TYR A 630 -11.95 4.95 3.54
N PRO A 631 -10.73 5.49 3.28
CA PRO A 631 -10.02 5.26 2.03
C PRO A 631 -9.71 3.78 1.77
N ASN A 632 -9.81 3.34 0.51
CA ASN A 632 -9.32 2.05 0.04
C ASN A 632 -8.00 2.26 -0.69
N SER A 633 -6.89 2.09 0.01
CA SER A 633 -5.56 2.39 -0.52
C SER A 633 -4.51 1.39 0.01
N TRP A 634 -3.42 1.27 -0.74
CA TRP A 634 -2.19 0.67 -0.25
C TRP A 634 -1.35 1.68 0.56
N THR A 635 -1.24 2.91 0.11
CA THR A 635 -0.48 3.99 0.76
C THR A 635 -1.14 4.46 2.06
N TRP A 636 -2.45 4.23 2.20
CA TRP A 636 -3.23 4.28 3.43
C TRP A 636 -3.77 2.87 3.73
N PRO A 637 -2.95 1.95 4.29
CA PRO A 637 -3.25 0.52 4.29
C PRO A 637 -4.49 0.15 5.12
N ASN A 638 -5.66 0.28 4.48
CA ASN A 638 -6.95 0.05 5.14
C ASN A 638 -7.08 -1.38 5.72
N PRO A 639 -7.64 -1.54 6.94
CA PRO A 639 -8.18 -0.53 7.83
C PRO A 639 -7.16 0.00 8.87
N GLY A 640 -5.87 -0.21 8.70
CA GLY A 640 -4.82 0.10 9.68
C GLY A 640 -4.88 1.52 10.28
N PRO A 641 -4.98 2.61 9.46
CA PRO A 641 -5.10 3.97 10.00
C PRO A 641 -6.45 4.26 10.70
N ALA A 642 -7.45 3.37 10.59
CA ALA A 642 -8.64 3.40 11.44
C ALA A 642 -8.36 2.84 12.86
N LEU A 643 -7.10 2.42 13.11
CA LEU A 643 -6.62 1.95 14.41
C LEU A 643 -7.39 0.72 14.91
N PRO A 644 -7.25 -0.45 14.28
CA PRO A 644 -7.99 -1.67 14.67
C PRO A 644 -7.82 -2.08 16.12
N GLN A 645 -6.75 -1.65 16.79
CA GLN A 645 -6.53 -1.88 18.22
C GLN A 645 -7.60 -1.25 19.12
N GLN A 646 -8.35 -0.25 18.63
CA GLN A 646 -9.50 0.33 19.35
C GLN A 646 -10.85 -0.36 19.04
N PHE A 647 -10.88 -1.32 18.12
CA PHE A 647 -12.11 -2.07 17.83
C PHE A 647 -12.44 -2.99 19.00
N PHE A 648 -13.73 -3.16 19.29
CA PHE A 648 -14.18 -4.03 20.37
C PHE A 648 -15.56 -4.62 20.07
N PHE A 649 -15.85 -5.76 20.67
CA PHE A 649 -17.18 -6.36 20.60
C PHE A 649 -18.03 -5.89 21.77
N THR A 650 -19.25 -5.40 21.49
CA THR A 650 -20.24 -5.23 22.55
C THR A 650 -20.62 -6.59 23.10
N ARG A 651 -20.78 -6.71 24.42
CA ARG A 651 -21.33 -7.92 25.02
C ARG A 651 -22.76 -8.08 24.51
N THR A 652 -23.06 -9.23 23.94
CA THR A 652 -24.44 -9.63 23.59
C THR A 652 -25.20 -9.98 24.84
#